data_c158f63e06b3bd2fe77bafad34075845
#
_entry.id   c158f63e06b3bd2fe77bafad34075845
#
_cell.length_a   1.000
_cell.length_b   1.000
_cell.length_c   1.000
_cell.angle_alpha   90.00
_cell.angle_beta   90.00
_cell.angle_gamma   90.00
#
_symmetry.space_group_name_H-M   'P 1'
#
loop_
_entity.id
_entity.type
_entity.pdbx_description
1 polymer ?
#
loop_
_entity_poly.entity_id
_entity_poly.type
_entity_poly.pdbx_seq_one_letter_code
_entity_poly.pdbx_strand_id
1 'polypeptide(L)'
;MWFWAVVAIGIVAYAFLSEPSSAPLRGDWQMVERLVEGGSVKRIEVLDHENMSVYLHKEHVDSLAQEEEFRAMPRSGAQIVFTSHGDAKLFSEQLAAAEAVAMEQDPEYEAVKVVWKRTEKGIWDHILGFLPWVFFLVLMIFFFRSMTRGAGGGAGGGIMNVGKARAQMSDKNSKERVTFKDVAGLEEAKIEIMEIVDFLKNANKYKELGAKIPRGALLAGPPGTGKTLLAKAVAGEANVPFLSISGSDFVEMFVGVGASRVRDLFEQAKRVAPCIVFIDEIDAIGRARGKNSGFSGNDERENTLNQLLTEMDGFQTNAGVIVLAATNRVDILDKALMRAGRFDRQIEVGLPDVKERKEIFDVHLKKLKLDTKLDREFLAKQTPGFAGADIANVCNEAALIAARNDHKHVMQEDFLAAIDRIVGGLERRNMPMTAEERRSTAIHEVGHATVMWRLQNCDPVLKVTIIPRGRSLGATWYLPEERVNHNVEHFMHKMAGLLGGRIAEQELMGVTSTGAISDLERTSKTAYAMVAYYGMSPKVGNISYYDATGSRDTFTKPFSEQTAQMIDEEVRRIVDEVVAMTRDIIRAERENIERIADVLLEKETIFAEDIEAVLGKSAQQLAKEALEATEAQAEGNAEATAEETSNN
;
A
#
# COMPACT_ATOMS: atom_id res chain seq x y z
N MET A 1 4.56 1.39 -43.72
CA MET A 1 5.59 2.47 -43.67
C MET A 1 5.64 3.32 -44.95
N TRP A 2 5.66 2.76 -46.13
CA TRP A 2 5.73 3.51 -47.41
C TRP A 2 4.57 4.52 -47.64
N PHE A 3 3.35 4.20 -47.21
CA PHE A 3 2.19 5.08 -47.36
C PHE A 3 2.37 6.41 -46.59
N TRP A 4 2.86 6.35 -45.37
CA TRP A 4 3.13 7.55 -44.55
C TRP A 4 4.28 8.40 -45.07
N ALA A 5 5.25 7.75 -45.73
CA ALA A 5 6.34 8.47 -46.41
C ALA A 5 5.81 9.25 -47.64
N VAL A 6 4.88 8.68 -48.42
CA VAL A 6 4.24 9.35 -49.58
C VAL A 6 3.37 10.52 -49.10
N VAL A 7 2.58 10.35 -48.02
CA VAL A 7 1.76 11.43 -47.46
C VAL A 7 2.64 12.56 -46.88
N ALA A 8 3.72 12.24 -46.20
CA ALA A 8 4.66 13.23 -45.68
C ALA A 8 5.36 14.00 -46.82
N ILE A 9 5.76 13.31 -47.88
CA ILE A 9 6.36 13.93 -49.09
C ILE A 9 5.34 14.82 -49.80
N GLY A 10 4.07 14.40 -49.89
CA GLY A 10 2.98 15.19 -50.46
C GLY A 10 2.70 16.49 -49.67
N ILE A 11 2.70 16.42 -48.37
CA ILE A 11 2.53 17.60 -47.50
C ILE A 11 3.73 18.56 -47.61
N VAL A 12 4.95 18.02 -47.63
CA VAL A 12 6.17 18.83 -47.80
C VAL A 12 6.21 19.45 -49.19
N ALA A 13 5.87 18.72 -50.26
CA ALA A 13 5.79 19.25 -51.62
C ALA A 13 4.73 20.34 -51.75
N TYR A 14 3.55 20.18 -51.11
CA TYR A 14 2.51 21.19 -51.09
C TYR A 14 2.95 22.45 -50.34
N ALA A 15 3.65 22.31 -49.23
CA ALA A 15 4.21 23.43 -48.44
C ALA A 15 5.33 24.20 -49.21
N PHE A 16 6.11 23.49 -50.08
CA PHE A 16 7.16 24.12 -50.89
C PHE A 16 6.65 24.75 -52.18
N LEU A 17 5.50 24.28 -52.73
CA LEU A 17 4.88 24.81 -53.94
C LEU A 17 3.94 25.99 -53.69
N SER A 18 3.49 26.23 -52.46
CA SER A 18 2.78 27.43 -52.08
C SER A 18 3.81 28.54 -51.85
N GLU A 19 4.02 29.40 -52.85
CA GLU A 19 4.80 30.63 -52.70
C GLU A 19 4.23 31.44 -51.51
N PRO A 20 5.08 31.99 -50.65
CA PRO A 20 4.62 32.92 -49.63
C PRO A 20 4.27 34.25 -50.31
N SER A 21 3.03 34.43 -50.75
CA SER A 21 2.48 35.77 -50.98
C SER A 21 2.57 36.48 -49.67
N SER A 22 3.38 37.57 -49.63
CA SER A 22 3.48 38.42 -48.46
C SER A 22 2.06 38.84 -48.03
N ALA A 23 1.68 38.48 -46.81
CA ALA A 23 0.34 38.71 -46.30
C ALA A 23 0.02 40.23 -46.30
N PRO A 24 -1.16 40.67 -46.73
CA PRO A 24 -1.56 42.05 -46.67
C PRO A 24 -1.53 42.59 -45.23
N LEU A 25 -1.20 43.85 -45.04
CA LEU A 25 -1.17 44.52 -43.76
C LEU A 25 -2.59 44.57 -43.18
N ARG A 26 -2.72 44.17 -41.93
CA ARG A 26 -4.03 44.34 -41.24
C ARG A 26 -4.14 45.74 -40.69
N GLY A 27 -5.12 46.51 -41.21
CA GLY A 27 -5.41 47.87 -40.79
C GLY A 27 -6.81 48.00 -40.21
N ASP A 28 -7.15 49.21 -39.89
CA ASP A 28 -8.51 49.65 -39.48
C ASP A 28 -9.05 50.71 -40.43
N TRP A 29 -10.32 51.13 -40.24
CA TRP A 29 -10.92 52.13 -41.06
C TRP A 29 -10.18 53.50 -41.00
N GLN A 30 -9.68 53.89 -39.84
CA GLN A 30 -8.97 55.17 -39.67
C GLN A 30 -7.69 55.24 -40.50
N MET A 31 -7.00 54.14 -40.64
CA MET A 31 -5.83 54.02 -41.50
C MET A 31 -6.23 54.16 -42.98
N VAL A 32 -7.29 53.48 -43.39
CA VAL A 32 -7.78 53.57 -44.78
C VAL A 32 -8.36 54.94 -45.09
N GLU A 33 -9.07 55.58 -44.19
CA GLU A 33 -9.60 56.95 -44.30
C GLU A 33 -8.46 57.95 -44.59
N ARG A 34 -7.41 57.94 -43.83
CA ARG A 34 -6.19 58.80 -44.07
C ARG A 34 -5.59 58.57 -45.46
N LEU A 35 -5.61 57.32 -45.96
CA LEU A 35 -5.05 57.00 -47.27
C LEU A 35 -6.01 57.42 -48.42
N VAL A 36 -7.33 57.43 -48.19
CA VAL A 36 -8.34 57.97 -49.13
C VAL A 36 -8.24 59.48 -49.21
N GLU A 37 -8.18 60.17 -48.04
CA GLU A 37 -8.02 61.61 -47.96
C GLU A 37 -6.69 62.10 -48.63
N GLY A 38 -5.64 61.31 -48.52
CA GLY A 38 -4.35 61.57 -49.18
C GLY A 38 -4.26 61.08 -50.65
N GLY A 39 -5.38 60.68 -51.29
CA GLY A 39 -5.42 60.31 -52.69
C GLY A 39 -4.64 59.02 -53.04
N SER A 40 -4.26 58.20 -52.07
CA SER A 40 -3.38 57.05 -52.25
C SER A 40 -4.14 55.77 -52.62
N VAL A 41 -5.46 55.70 -52.42
CA VAL A 41 -6.27 54.49 -52.62
C VAL A 41 -6.83 54.43 -54.05
N LYS A 42 -6.52 53.35 -54.77
CA LYS A 42 -6.99 53.14 -56.12
C LYS A 42 -8.35 52.42 -56.17
N ARG A 43 -8.51 51.38 -55.38
CA ARG A 43 -9.75 50.61 -55.33
C ARG A 43 -9.88 49.86 -54.01
N ILE A 44 -11.09 49.56 -53.61
CA ILE A 44 -11.45 48.73 -52.47
C ILE A 44 -12.27 47.56 -52.97
N GLU A 45 -11.87 46.32 -52.73
CA GLU A 45 -12.65 45.13 -53.00
C GLU A 45 -13.30 44.64 -51.72
N VAL A 46 -14.61 44.54 -51.71
CA VAL A 46 -15.42 44.06 -50.59
C VAL A 46 -15.81 42.61 -50.86
N LEU A 47 -15.31 41.70 -50.00
CA LEU A 47 -15.62 40.27 -50.06
C LEU A 47 -16.70 39.92 -49.02
N ASP A 48 -17.80 39.33 -49.43
CA ASP A 48 -18.87 38.80 -48.55
C ASP A 48 -19.40 39.78 -47.50
N HIS A 49 -19.35 41.08 -47.80
CA HIS A 49 -19.80 42.20 -46.93
C HIS A 49 -19.01 42.46 -45.64
N GLU A 50 -17.99 41.67 -45.36
CA GLU A 50 -17.25 41.76 -44.08
C GLU A 50 -15.75 42.08 -44.27
N ASN A 51 -15.12 41.48 -45.27
CA ASN A 51 -13.67 41.60 -45.50
C ASN A 51 -13.39 42.58 -46.65
N MET A 52 -12.63 43.61 -46.39
CA MET A 52 -12.25 44.62 -47.33
C MET A 52 -10.78 44.59 -47.66
N SER A 53 -10.45 44.57 -48.95
CA SER A 53 -9.08 44.57 -49.48
C SER A 53 -8.82 45.87 -50.19
N VAL A 54 -7.86 46.65 -49.75
CA VAL A 54 -7.49 47.95 -50.25
C VAL A 54 -6.29 47.80 -51.20
N TYR A 55 -6.43 48.41 -52.36
CA TYR A 55 -5.38 48.50 -53.40
C TYR A 55 -4.99 49.93 -53.57
N LEU A 56 -3.69 50.23 -53.39
CA LEU A 56 -3.10 51.59 -53.51
C LEU A 56 -2.64 51.84 -54.95
N HIS A 57 -2.45 53.13 -55.32
CA HIS A 57 -1.80 53.55 -56.54
C HIS A 57 -0.30 53.16 -56.49
N LYS A 58 0.21 52.60 -57.58
CA LYS A 58 1.58 52.10 -57.63
C LYS A 58 2.64 53.17 -57.26
N GLU A 59 2.36 54.41 -57.59
CA GLU A 59 3.26 55.53 -57.35
C GLU A 59 3.37 55.86 -55.85
N HIS A 60 2.34 55.59 -55.05
CA HIS A 60 2.30 55.85 -53.64
C HIS A 60 2.77 54.62 -52.78
N VAL A 61 2.79 53.41 -53.32
CA VAL A 61 3.20 52.19 -52.59
C VAL A 61 4.66 52.31 -52.10
N ASP A 62 5.56 52.80 -52.94
CA ASP A 62 6.99 52.87 -52.60
C ASP A 62 7.31 54.05 -51.64
N SER A 63 6.54 55.13 -51.67
CA SER A 63 6.68 56.26 -50.73
C SER A 63 6.12 55.90 -49.35
N LEU A 64 4.94 55.27 -49.30
CA LEU A 64 4.29 54.82 -48.03
C LEU A 64 5.08 53.69 -47.37
N ALA A 65 5.76 52.81 -48.11
CA ALA A 65 6.60 51.75 -47.55
C ALA A 65 7.84 52.25 -46.77
N GLN A 66 8.16 53.53 -46.83
CA GLN A 66 9.23 54.17 -46.05
C GLN A 66 8.75 54.62 -44.64
N GLU A 67 7.45 54.70 -44.43
CA GLU A 67 6.87 55.00 -43.12
C GLU A 67 6.84 53.75 -42.25
N GLU A 68 7.13 53.89 -40.97
CA GLU A 68 7.26 52.78 -40.04
C GLU A 68 5.97 51.95 -39.95
N GLU A 69 4.82 52.59 -40.08
CA GLU A 69 3.47 51.98 -40.01
C GLU A 69 3.19 51.06 -41.23
N PHE A 70 3.73 51.38 -42.43
CA PHE A 70 3.46 50.66 -43.69
C PHE A 70 4.63 49.79 -44.16
N ARG A 71 5.69 49.67 -43.36
CA ARG A 71 6.93 48.96 -43.72
C ARG A 71 6.76 47.49 -44.09
N ALA A 72 5.72 46.84 -43.51
CA ALA A 72 5.38 45.43 -43.78
C ALA A 72 4.42 45.23 -44.94
N MET A 73 3.98 46.27 -45.61
CA MET A 73 2.99 46.23 -46.67
C MET A 73 3.54 45.54 -47.94
N PRO A 74 2.75 44.63 -48.57
CA PRO A 74 3.20 43.99 -49.81
C PRO A 74 3.20 44.95 -50.98
N ARG A 75 4.20 44.82 -51.88
CA ARG A 75 4.36 45.70 -53.05
C ARG A 75 3.43 45.33 -54.22
N SER A 76 2.78 44.15 -54.15
CA SER A 76 1.83 43.67 -55.15
C SER A 76 0.64 42.96 -54.53
N GLY A 77 -0.52 43.03 -55.15
CA GLY A 77 -1.75 42.46 -54.61
C GLY A 77 -2.53 43.45 -53.73
N ALA A 78 -3.34 42.96 -52.82
CA ALA A 78 -4.00 43.80 -51.81
C ALA A 78 -2.95 44.27 -50.78
N GLN A 79 -2.82 45.55 -50.55
CA GLN A 79 -1.85 46.11 -49.64
C GLN A 79 -2.33 46.08 -48.19
N ILE A 80 -3.60 46.41 -47.97
CA ILE A 80 -4.20 46.47 -46.64
C ILE A 80 -5.49 45.66 -46.64
N VAL A 81 -5.74 44.91 -45.59
CA VAL A 81 -6.99 44.19 -45.35
C VAL A 81 -7.55 44.61 -44.00
N PHE A 82 -8.84 44.92 -43.98
CA PHE A 82 -9.55 45.20 -42.73
C PHE A 82 -10.95 44.61 -42.76
N THR A 83 -11.52 44.42 -41.57
CA THR A 83 -12.87 43.88 -41.43
C THR A 83 -13.77 45.00 -40.94
N SER A 84 -14.83 45.29 -41.71
CA SER A 84 -15.84 46.24 -41.27
C SER A 84 -16.96 45.51 -40.55
N HIS A 85 -17.29 46.00 -39.37
CA HIS A 85 -18.39 45.46 -38.57
C HIS A 85 -19.69 46.25 -38.79
N GLY A 86 -19.78 47.03 -39.86
CA GLY A 86 -20.92 47.89 -40.17
C GLY A 86 -21.68 47.49 -41.45
N ASP A 87 -22.92 47.99 -41.56
CA ASP A 87 -23.74 47.82 -42.75
C ASP A 87 -23.04 48.46 -43.99
N ALA A 88 -23.17 47.87 -45.17
CA ALA A 88 -22.63 48.35 -46.45
C ALA A 88 -22.97 49.84 -46.71
N LYS A 89 -24.10 50.31 -46.19
CA LYS A 89 -24.53 51.70 -46.26
C LYS A 89 -23.66 52.63 -45.42
N LEU A 90 -23.30 52.22 -44.19
CA LEU A 90 -22.41 52.97 -43.32
C LEU A 90 -21.01 53.10 -43.92
N PHE A 91 -20.51 52.04 -44.51
CA PHE A 91 -19.20 52.07 -45.21
C PHE A 91 -19.22 53.02 -46.41
N SER A 92 -20.30 53.03 -47.22
CA SER A 92 -20.40 53.93 -48.38
C SER A 92 -20.53 55.40 -47.95
N GLU A 93 -21.22 55.70 -46.83
CA GLU A 93 -21.31 57.04 -46.25
C GLU A 93 -19.96 57.53 -45.72
N GLN A 94 -19.22 56.65 -45.03
CA GLN A 94 -17.88 56.98 -44.52
C GLN A 94 -16.87 57.20 -45.65
N LEU A 95 -16.93 56.36 -46.69
CA LEU A 95 -16.07 56.51 -47.85
C LEU A 95 -16.35 57.82 -48.62
N ALA A 96 -17.62 58.14 -48.84
CA ALA A 96 -18.02 59.38 -49.49
C ALA A 96 -17.58 60.63 -48.70
N ALA A 97 -17.60 60.57 -47.37
CA ALA A 97 -17.09 61.63 -46.52
C ALA A 97 -15.57 61.84 -46.67
N ALA A 98 -14.80 60.74 -46.69
CA ALA A 98 -13.35 60.79 -46.88
C ALA A 98 -12.96 61.27 -48.30
N GLU A 99 -13.72 60.83 -49.33
CA GLU A 99 -13.55 61.31 -50.72
C GLU A 99 -13.87 62.80 -50.87
N ALA A 100 -14.87 63.33 -50.17
CA ALA A 100 -15.18 64.77 -50.20
C ALA A 100 -14.04 65.62 -49.68
N VAL A 101 -13.31 65.13 -48.63
CA VAL A 101 -12.10 65.79 -48.10
C VAL A 101 -10.96 65.74 -49.12
N ALA A 102 -10.78 64.57 -49.78
CA ALA A 102 -9.75 64.40 -50.79
C ALA A 102 -9.97 65.33 -52.02
N MET A 103 -11.23 65.46 -52.47
CA MET A 103 -11.63 66.35 -53.58
C MET A 103 -11.42 67.87 -53.28
N GLU A 104 -11.51 68.24 -52.00
CA GLU A 104 -11.19 69.62 -51.60
C GLU A 104 -9.68 69.92 -51.65
N GLN A 105 -8.86 68.91 -51.45
CA GLN A 105 -7.38 69.03 -51.43
C GLN A 105 -6.76 68.90 -52.83
N ASP A 106 -7.30 68.04 -53.69
CA ASP A 106 -6.83 67.80 -55.03
C ASP A 106 -7.97 67.81 -56.08
N PRO A 107 -8.04 68.86 -56.97
CA PRO A 107 -9.08 68.94 -58.01
C PRO A 107 -9.03 67.86 -59.09
N GLU A 108 -7.91 67.11 -59.23
CA GLU A 108 -7.74 65.99 -60.15
C GLU A 108 -7.98 64.62 -59.52
N TYR A 109 -8.52 64.58 -58.24
CA TYR A 109 -8.77 63.34 -57.51
C TYR A 109 -9.70 62.40 -58.27
N GLU A 110 -9.24 61.15 -58.46
CA GLU A 110 -10.07 60.06 -59.01
C GLU A 110 -10.78 59.34 -57.86
N ALA A 111 -12.12 59.24 -57.91
CA ALA A 111 -12.91 58.55 -56.92
C ALA A 111 -12.53 57.06 -56.79
N VAL A 112 -12.51 56.55 -55.54
CA VAL A 112 -12.11 55.18 -55.25
C VAL A 112 -13.09 54.17 -55.85
N LYS A 113 -12.60 53.24 -56.64
CA LYS A 113 -13.44 52.22 -57.26
C LYS A 113 -13.76 51.12 -56.27
N VAL A 114 -15.02 51.04 -55.81
CA VAL A 114 -15.51 49.92 -54.94
C VAL A 114 -16.01 48.77 -55.80
N VAL A 115 -15.46 47.57 -55.58
CA VAL A 115 -15.80 46.33 -56.30
C VAL A 115 -16.35 45.31 -55.29
N TRP A 116 -17.63 45.00 -55.42
CA TRP A 116 -18.28 43.98 -54.60
C TRP A 116 -18.05 42.62 -55.22
N LYS A 117 -17.43 41.69 -54.48
CA LYS A 117 -17.22 40.30 -54.93
C LYS A 117 -17.93 39.35 -53.96
N ARG A 118 -18.62 38.37 -54.51
CA ARG A 118 -19.20 37.27 -53.77
C ARG A 118 -18.36 36.02 -54.02
N THR A 119 -18.03 35.30 -52.94
CA THR A 119 -17.27 34.06 -53.07
C THR A 119 -18.23 32.99 -53.59
N GLU A 120 -18.20 32.69 -54.89
CA GLU A 120 -18.87 31.52 -55.45
C GLU A 120 -18.01 30.29 -55.11
N LYS A 121 -18.51 29.46 -54.18
CA LYS A 121 -17.87 28.18 -53.85
C LYS A 121 -17.95 27.29 -55.10
N GLY A 122 -16.82 26.99 -55.69
CA GLY A 122 -16.73 26.10 -56.82
C GLY A 122 -17.09 24.65 -56.43
N ILE A 123 -17.47 23.82 -57.40
CA ILE A 123 -17.77 22.38 -57.22
C ILE A 123 -16.62 21.66 -56.49
N TRP A 124 -15.38 22.11 -56.67
CA TRP A 124 -14.20 21.58 -56.01
C TRP A 124 -14.16 21.81 -54.50
N ASP A 125 -14.70 22.91 -54.01
CA ASP A 125 -14.74 23.18 -52.57
C ASP A 125 -15.71 22.24 -51.84
N HIS A 126 -16.82 21.87 -52.53
CA HIS A 126 -17.73 20.86 -52.01
C HIS A 126 -17.09 19.46 -52.02
N ILE A 127 -16.34 19.09 -53.09
CA ILE A 127 -15.62 17.82 -53.18
C ILE A 127 -14.50 17.74 -52.11
N LEU A 128 -13.71 18.80 -51.94
CA LEU A 128 -12.69 18.88 -50.91
C LEU A 128 -13.28 18.81 -49.48
N GLY A 129 -14.46 19.39 -49.27
CA GLY A 129 -15.19 19.33 -48.00
C GLY A 129 -15.66 17.90 -47.63
N PHE A 130 -15.94 17.03 -48.65
CA PHE A 130 -16.29 15.62 -48.44
C PHE A 130 -15.09 14.69 -48.31
N LEU A 131 -13.90 15.10 -48.73
CA LEU A 131 -12.68 14.29 -48.70
C LEU A 131 -12.33 13.74 -47.32
N PRO A 132 -12.40 14.52 -46.24
CA PRO A 132 -12.18 14.01 -44.88
C PRO A 132 -13.18 12.93 -44.46
N TRP A 133 -14.43 13.04 -44.88
CA TRP A 133 -15.47 12.06 -44.59
C TRP A 133 -15.26 10.75 -45.35
N VAL A 134 -14.87 10.82 -46.63
CA VAL A 134 -14.51 9.66 -47.43
C VAL A 134 -13.25 9.00 -46.86
N PHE A 135 -12.24 9.78 -46.45
CA PHE A 135 -11.04 9.27 -45.80
C PHE A 135 -11.39 8.55 -44.49
N PHE A 136 -12.26 9.15 -43.66
CA PHE A 136 -12.71 8.54 -42.42
C PHE A 136 -13.49 7.24 -42.66
N LEU A 137 -14.34 7.21 -43.68
CA LEU A 137 -15.09 6.01 -44.09
C LEU A 137 -14.16 4.89 -44.55
N VAL A 138 -13.14 5.21 -45.36
CA VAL A 138 -12.12 4.24 -45.81
C VAL A 138 -11.30 3.74 -44.64
N LEU A 139 -10.92 4.62 -43.71
CA LEU A 139 -10.19 4.28 -42.52
C LEU A 139 -11.04 3.39 -41.59
N MET A 140 -12.34 3.67 -41.46
CA MET A 140 -13.29 2.86 -40.70
C MET A 140 -13.48 1.46 -41.36
N ILE A 141 -13.61 1.39 -42.68
CA ILE A 141 -13.69 0.10 -43.40
C ILE A 141 -12.39 -0.68 -43.27
N PHE A 142 -11.23 -0.01 -43.35
CA PHE A 142 -9.91 -0.64 -43.13
C PHE A 142 -9.78 -1.14 -41.69
N PHE A 143 -10.21 -0.36 -40.73
CA PHE A 143 -10.22 -0.75 -39.31
C PHE A 143 -11.16 -1.95 -39.06
N PHE A 144 -12.38 -1.91 -39.59
CA PHE A 144 -13.32 -3.04 -39.50
C PHE A 144 -12.77 -4.28 -40.20
N ARG A 145 -12.14 -4.13 -41.37
CA ARG A 145 -11.57 -5.24 -42.15
C ARG A 145 -10.28 -5.79 -41.51
N SER A 146 -9.52 -4.96 -40.83
CA SER A 146 -8.38 -5.35 -39.97
C SER A 146 -8.87 -6.12 -38.72
N MET A 147 -9.98 -5.69 -38.14
CA MET A 147 -10.60 -6.33 -36.99
C MET A 147 -11.21 -7.71 -37.33
N THR A 148 -11.80 -7.86 -38.52
CA THR A 148 -12.38 -9.15 -38.99
C THR A 148 -11.34 -10.12 -39.55
N ARG A 149 -10.22 -9.66 -40.12
CA ARG A 149 -9.11 -10.53 -40.55
C ARG A 149 -8.27 -11.09 -39.40
N GLY A 150 -8.34 -10.50 -38.19
CA GLY A 150 -7.70 -11.00 -36.98
C GLY A 150 -8.43 -12.14 -36.25
N ALA A 151 -9.65 -12.51 -36.69
CA ALA A 151 -10.44 -13.56 -36.04
C ALA A 151 -10.01 -15.00 -36.41
N GLY A 152 -8.98 -15.16 -37.23
CA GLY A 152 -8.49 -16.46 -37.70
C GLY A 152 -7.03 -16.78 -37.34
N GLY A 153 -6.39 -16.10 -36.38
CA GLY A 153 -4.99 -16.39 -36.02
C GLY A 153 -4.39 -15.39 -35.07
N GLY A 154 -4.50 -15.63 -33.78
CA GLY A 154 -3.46 -15.38 -32.78
C GLY A 154 -3.14 -13.96 -32.32
N ALA A 155 -3.92 -12.89 -32.53
CA ALA A 155 -3.61 -11.58 -31.97
C ALA A 155 -4.81 -10.66 -31.66
N GLY A 156 -6.05 -11.18 -31.69
CA GLY A 156 -7.30 -10.42 -31.47
C GLY A 156 -7.86 -10.51 -30.03
N GLY A 157 -7.07 -10.90 -29.04
CA GLY A 157 -7.55 -11.19 -27.67
C GLY A 157 -7.63 -10.01 -26.71
N GLY A 158 -7.25 -8.79 -27.08
CA GLY A 158 -7.04 -7.72 -26.11
C GLY A 158 -8.30 -7.09 -25.50
N ILE A 159 -9.36 -6.90 -26.26
CA ILE A 159 -10.55 -6.15 -25.77
C ILE A 159 -11.65 -7.08 -25.25
N MET A 160 -11.78 -8.32 -25.78
CA MET A 160 -12.75 -9.30 -25.27
C MET A 160 -12.27 -10.12 -24.06
N ASN A 161 -11.01 -9.99 -23.64
CA ASN A 161 -10.47 -10.72 -22.51
C ASN A 161 -10.48 -9.92 -21.19
N VAL A 162 -10.97 -8.69 -21.15
CA VAL A 162 -10.99 -7.85 -19.95
C VAL A 162 -11.81 -8.46 -18.81
N GLY A 163 -12.84 -9.25 -19.15
CA GLY A 163 -13.70 -9.92 -18.16
C GLY A 163 -13.28 -11.35 -17.78
N LYS A 164 -12.16 -11.89 -18.31
CA LYS A 164 -11.71 -13.23 -17.94
C LYS A 164 -10.85 -13.23 -16.70
N ALA A 165 -11.11 -14.15 -15.78
CA ALA A 165 -10.30 -14.37 -14.61
C ALA A 165 -8.92 -14.92 -15.03
N ARG A 166 -7.84 -14.25 -14.58
CA ARG A 166 -6.47 -14.74 -14.76
C ARG A 166 -6.08 -15.66 -13.60
N ALA A 167 -6.94 -16.62 -13.25
CA ALA A 167 -6.64 -17.57 -12.19
C ALA A 167 -5.38 -18.37 -12.54
N GLN A 168 -4.42 -18.41 -11.61
CA GLN A 168 -3.27 -19.29 -11.73
C GLN A 168 -3.74 -20.71 -11.47
N MET A 169 -3.74 -21.56 -12.48
CA MET A 169 -4.10 -22.97 -12.34
C MET A 169 -2.83 -23.80 -12.11
N SER A 170 -2.74 -24.42 -10.95
CA SER A 170 -1.73 -25.46 -10.69
C SER A 170 -2.33 -26.82 -11.08
N ASP A 171 -1.78 -27.43 -12.12
CA ASP A 171 -2.29 -28.70 -12.67
C ASP A 171 -1.88 -29.88 -11.80
N LYS A 172 -2.67 -30.98 -11.87
CA LYS A 172 -2.41 -32.26 -11.18
C LYS A 172 -1.02 -32.84 -11.43
N ASN A 173 -0.38 -32.44 -12.54
CA ASN A 173 0.91 -32.98 -12.99
C ASN A 173 2.12 -32.09 -12.71
N SER A 174 2.00 -30.98 -11.96
CA SER A 174 3.16 -30.16 -11.61
C SER A 174 4.13 -30.96 -10.74
N LYS A 175 5.43 -30.96 -11.11
CA LYS A 175 6.49 -31.71 -10.43
C LYS A 175 6.78 -31.22 -9.00
N GLU A 176 6.25 -30.07 -8.62
CA GLU A 176 6.42 -29.45 -7.29
C GLU A 176 5.06 -29.30 -6.60
N ARG A 177 4.57 -30.38 -6.01
CA ARG A 177 3.37 -30.32 -5.17
C ARG A 177 3.76 -30.02 -3.75
N VAL A 178 3.14 -28.97 -3.21
CA VAL A 178 3.18 -28.66 -1.78
C VAL A 178 2.21 -29.58 -1.04
N THR A 179 2.65 -30.25 -0.01
CA THR A 179 1.86 -31.13 0.87
C THR A 179 1.96 -30.66 2.32
N PHE A 180 1.23 -31.26 3.26
CA PHE A 180 1.37 -30.93 4.68
C PHE A 180 2.77 -31.20 5.25
N LYS A 181 3.59 -32.00 4.59
CA LYS A 181 5.00 -32.22 4.97
C LYS A 181 5.89 -30.99 4.71
N ASP A 182 5.43 -30.11 3.82
CA ASP A 182 6.14 -28.87 3.47
C ASP A 182 5.68 -27.69 4.32
N VAL A 183 4.62 -27.87 5.12
CA VAL A 183 4.08 -26.89 6.06
C VAL A 183 4.54 -27.27 7.46
N ALA A 184 5.46 -26.51 8.01
CA ALA A 184 5.90 -26.65 9.39
C ALA A 184 4.93 -25.96 10.34
N GLY A 185 4.73 -26.49 11.54
CA GLY A 185 3.79 -25.98 12.53
C GLY A 185 2.34 -26.04 12.08
N LEU A 186 1.51 -25.14 12.64
CA LEU A 186 0.07 -25.01 12.34
C LEU A 186 -0.72 -26.30 12.60
N GLU A 187 -0.38 -27.04 13.66
CA GLU A 187 -0.99 -28.35 13.91
C GLU A 187 -2.51 -28.26 14.06
N GLU A 188 -3.04 -27.29 14.79
CA GLU A 188 -4.46 -27.11 14.99
C GLU A 188 -5.17 -26.77 13.67
N ALA A 189 -4.63 -25.82 12.90
CA ALA A 189 -5.17 -25.48 11.59
C ALA A 189 -5.11 -26.66 10.59
N LYS A 190 -4.08 -27.51 10.66
CA LYS A 190 -3.96 -28.73 9.86
C LYS A 190 -5.04 -29.74 10.23
N ILE A 191 -5.33 -29.93 11.53
CA ILE A 191 -6.38 -30.84 12.00
C ILE A 191 -7.74 -30.40 11.45
N GLU A 192 -8.10 -29.12 11.61
CA GLU A 192 -9.38 -28.61 11.12
C GLU A 192 -9.52 -28.70 9.59
N ILE A 193 -8.45 -28.38 8.86
CA ILE A 193 -8.50 -28.37 7.41
C ILE A 193 -8.41 -29.78 6.80
N MET A 194 -7.89 -30.75 7.57
CA MET A 194 -7.83 -32.16 7.16
C MET A 194 -9.22 -32.76 6.91
N GLU A 195 -10.25 -32.30 7.62
CA GLU A 195 -11.61 -32.70 7.34
C GLU A 195 -12.06 -32.33 5.92
N ILE A 196 -11.60 -31.19 5.40
CA ILE A 196 -11.85 -30.75 4.02
C ILE A 196 -11.12 -31.68 3.03
N VAL A 197 -9.87 -32.09 3.35
CA VAL A 197 -9.09 -33.04 2.55
C VAL A 197 -9.77 -34.41 2.52
N ASP A 198 -10.18 -34.92 3.68
CA ASP A 198 -10.86 -36.22 3.77
C ASP A 198 -12.19 -36.21 3.01
N PHE A 199 -12.93 -35.10 3.09
CA PHE A 199 -14.14 -34.93 2.29
C PHE A 199 -13.84 -34.97 0.78
N LEU A 200 -12.84 -34.25 0.28
CA LEU A 200 -12.48 -34.25 -1.14
C LEU A 200 -12.04 -35.64 -1.62
N LYS A 201 -11.38 -36.42 -0.76
CA LYS A 201 -10.97 -37.80 -1.04
C LYS A 201 -12.14 -38.79 -0.99
N ASN A 202 -13.05 -38.65 -0.02
CA ASN A 202 -14.06 -39.64 0.38
C ASN A 202 -15.49 -39.07 0.41
N ALA A 203 -15.88 -38.26 -0.56
CA ALA A 203 -17.18 -37.54 -0.58
C ALA A 203 -18.41 -38.45 -0.37
N ASN A 204 -18.38 -39.69 -0.84
CA ASN A 204 -19.52 -40.62 -0.73
C ASN A 204 -19.81 -41.05 0.73
N LYS A 205 -18.77 -41.24 1.56
CA LYS A 205 -18.92 -41.59 2.97
C LYS A 205 -19.74 -40.55 3.75
N TYR A 206 -19.51 -39.28 3.46
CA TYR A 206 -20.21 -38.16 4.12
C TYR A 206 -21.65 -38.03 3.62
N LYS A 207 -21.91 -38.28 2.32
CA LYS A 207 -23.23 -38.24 1.72
C LYS A 207 -24.15 -39.36 2.28
N GLU A 208 -23.63 -40.56 2.46
CA GLU A 208 -24.40 -41.69 3.01
C GLU A 208 -24.86 -41.42 4.43
N LEU A 209 -24.07 -40.67 5.22
CA LEU A 209 -24.42 -40.27 6.58
C LEU A 209 -25.32 -39.02 6.64
N GLY A 210 -25.65 -38.41 5.48
CA GLY A 210 -26.46 -37.19 5.42
C GLY A 210 -25.76 -35.93 5.88
N ALA A 211 -24.42 -35.94 6.00
CA ALA A 211 -23.64 -34.79 6.42
C ALA A 211 -23.65 -33.69 5.33
N LYS A 212 -23.84 -32.43 5.76
CA LYS A 212 -23.70 -31.27 4.89
C LYS A 212 -22.24 -30.91 4.76
N ILE A 213 -21.77 -30.80 3.53
CA ILE A 213 -20.40 -30.49 3.17
C ILE A 213 -20.16 -29.00 3.35
N PRO A 214 -19.08 -28.56 4.01
CA PRO A 214 -18.69 -27.16 4.01
C PRO A 214 -18.37 -26.71 2.57
N ARG A 215 -18.98 -25.61 2.13
CA ARG A 215 -18.74 -25.06 0.78
C ARG A 215 -17.48 -24.21 0.73
N GLY A 216 -17.08 -23.66 1.87
CA GLY A 216 -15.90 -22.83 1.97
C GLY A 216 -15.36 -22.75 3.38
N ALA A 217 -14.07 -22.44 3.47
CA ALA A 217 -13.39 -22.09 4.72
C ALA A 217 -12.59 -20.80 4.56
N LEU A 218 -12.57 -20.01 5.64
CA LEU A 218 -11.84 -18.77 5.73
C LEU A 218 -10.58 -18.99 6.57
N LEU A 219 -9.41 -18.78 5.99
CA LEU A 219 -8.11 -18.76 6.69
C LEU A 219 -7.87 -17.36 7.22
N ALA A 220 -7.87 -17.20 8.53
CA ALA A 220 -7.76 -15.91 9.20
C ALA A 220 -6.48 -15.84 10.03
N GLY A 221 -5.76 -14.72 9.98
CA GLY A 221 -4.57 -14.53 10.83
C GLY A 221 -3.58 -13.48 10.31
N PRO A 222 -2.52 -13.20 11.06
CA PRO A 222 -1.51 -12.21 10.68
C PRO A 222 -0.85 -12.49 9.32
N PRO A 223 -0.30 -11.46 8.64
CA PRO A 223 0.43 -11.67 7.40
C PRO A 223 1.68 -12.56 7.64
N GLY A 224 2.06 -13.31 6.61
CA GLY A 224 3.28 -14.14 6.68
C GLY A 224 3.16 -15.46 7.44
N THR A 225 1.99 -15.79 8.02
CA THR A 225 1.78 -17.04 8.80
C THR A 225 1.60 -18.30 7.95
N GLY A 226 1.61 -18.19 6.62
CA GLY A 226 1.57 -19.36 5.73
C GLY A 226 0.17 -19.74 5.21
N LYS A 227 -0.85 -18.88 5.31
CA LYS A 227 -2.23 -19.13 4.83
C LYS A 227 -2.28 -19.64 3.39
N THR A 228 -1.61 -18.96 2.48
CA THR A 228 -1.52 -19.35 1.05
C THR A 228 -0.77 -20.67 0.87
N LEU A 229 0.27 -20.93 1.66
CA LEU A 229 1.01 -22.18 1.64
C LEU A 229 0.13 -23.34 2.13
N LEU A 230 -0.61 -23.15 3.22
CA LEU A 230 -1.56 -24.11 3.77
C LEU A 230 -2.65 -24.46 2.75
N ALA A 231 -3.24 -23.45 2.08
CA ALA A 231 -4.25 -23.69 1.03
C ALA A 231 -3.71 -24.52 -0.14
N LYS A 232 -2.45 -24.27 -0.57
CA LYS A 232 -1.78 -25.09 -1.59
C LYS A 232 -1.55 -26.51 -1.10
N ALA A 233 -1.15 -26.67 0.16
CA ALA A 233 -0.91 -28.00 0.76
C ALA A 233 -2.21 -28.83 0.84
N VAL A 234 -3.34 -28.21 1.13
CA VAL A 234 -4.66 -28.87 1.10
C VAL A 234 -4.96 -29.44 -0.28
N ALA A 235 -4.75 -28.67 -1.33
CA ALA A 235 -4.98 -29.13 -2.70
C ALA A 235 -4.01 -30.25 -3.10
N GLY A 236 -2.74 -30.13 -2.69
CA GLY A 236 -1.73 -31.16 -2.93
C GLY A 236 -2.04 -32.46 -2.19
N GLU A 237 -2.46 -32.37 -0.93
CA GLU A 237 -2.84 -33.52 -0.10
C GLU A 237 -4.13 -34.19 -0.59
N ALA A 238 -5.13 -33.41 -1.00
CA ALA A 238 -6.37 -33.91 -1.60
C ALA A 238 -6.20 -34.41 -3.04
N ASN A 239 -5.07 -34.15 -3.68
CA ASN A 239 -4.80 -34.47 -5.08
C ASN A 239 -5.81 -33.89 -6.07
N VAL A 240 -6.21 -32.63 -5.88
CA VAL A 240 -7.15 -31.90 -6.73
C VAL A 240 -6.51 -30.66 -7.36
N PRO A 241 -7.06 -30.14 -8.48
CA PRO A 241 -6.62 -28.89 -9.06
C PRO A 241 -6.79 -27.71 -8.10
N PHE A 242 -5.87 -26.75 -8.18
CA PHE A 242 -5.85 -25.53 -7.38
C PHE A 242 -5.94 -24.31 -8.28
N LEU A 243 -7.02 -23.53 -8.15
CA LEU A 243 -7.21 -22.26 -8.85
C LEU A 243 -7.00 -21.13 -7.84
N SER A 244 -5.99 -20.31 -8.06
CA SER A 244 -5.65 -19.21 -7.15
C SER A 244 -5.85 -17.86 -7.82
N ILE A 245 -6.46 -16.92 -7.10
CA ILE A 245 -6.67 -15.54 -7.50
C ILE A 245 -6.55 -14.63 -6.28
N SER A 246 -6.10 -13.38 -6.48
CA SER A 246 -6.15 -12.36 -5.42
C SER A 246 -7.50 -11.64 -5.43
N GLY A 247 -8.02 -11.31 -4.25
CA GLY A 247 -9.19 -10.44 -4.10
C GLY A 247 -9.04 -9.09 -4.80
N SER A 248 -7.81 -8.58 -4.86
CA SER A 248 -7.48 -7.36 -5.60
C SER A 248 -7.69 -7.47 -7.12
N ASP A 249 -7.57 -8.68 -7.70
CA ASP A 249 -7.78 -8.91 -9.13
C ASP A 249 -9.25 -8.72 -9.56
N PHE A 250 -10.18 -8.72 -8.61
CA PHE A 250 -11.58 -8.44 -8.87
C PHE A 250 -11.92 -6.95 -8.79
N VAL A 251 -11.02 -6.12 -8.24
CA VAL A 251 -11.25 -4.68 -8.10
C VAL A 251 -10.80 -3.98 -9.37
N GLU A 252 -11.75 -3.48 -10.15
CA GLU A 252 -11.52 -2.76 -11.40
C GLU A 252 -12.30 -1.45 -11.42
N MET A 253 -11.87 -0.50 -12.26
CA MET A 253 -12.58 0.77 -12.43
C MET A 253 -13.80 0.68 -13.36
N PHE A 254 -13.89 -0.39 -14.15
CA PHE A 254 -14.98 -0.58 -15.11
C PHE A 254 -16.12 -1.39 -14.51
N VAL A 255 -17.33 -0.87 -14.62
CA VAL A 255 -18.54 -1.48 -14.06
C VAL A 255 -18.79 -2.87 -14.67
N GLY A 256 -19.03 -3.87 -13.82
CA GLY A 256 -19.37 -5.25 -14.18
C GLY A 256 -18.18 -6.15 -14.52
N VAL A 257 -16.96 -5.64 -14.61
CA VAL A 257 -15.77 -6.46 -14.92
C VAL A 257 -15.43 -7.39 -13.77
N GLY A 258 -15.46 -6.91 -12.51
CA GLY A 258 -15.23 -7.72 -11.33
C GLY A 258 -16.22 -8.87 -11.21
N ALA A 259 -17.51 -8.59 -11.35
CA ALA A 259 -18.57 -9.60 -11.36
C ALA A 259 -18.43 -10.61 -12.50
N SER A 260 -17.97 -10.18 -13.69
CA SER A 260 -17.70 -11.07 -14.81
C SER A 260 -16.53 -12.03 -14.53
N ARG A 261 -15.46 -11.54 -13.90
CA ARG A 261 -14.31 -12.38 -13.48
C ARG A 261 -14.72 -13.41 -12.42
N VAL A 262 -15.57 -13.03 -11.48
CA VAL A 262 -16.11 -13.99 -10.50
C VAL A 262 -16.85 -15.12 -11.23
N ARG A 263 -17.76 -14.81 -12.15
CA ARG A 263 -18.49 -15.83 -12.90
C ARG A 263 -17.56 -16.75 -13.70
N ASP A 264 -16.58 -16.17 -14.40
CA ASP A 264 -15.62 -16.95 -15.20
C ASP A 264 -14.77 -17.87 -14.32
N LEU A 265 -14.31 -17.41 -13.14
CA LEU A 265 -13.58 -18.23 -12.16
C LEU A 265 -14.39 -19.45 -11.73
N PHE A 266 -15.66 -19.22 -11.36
CA PHE A 266 -16.53 -20.30 -10.90
C PHE A 266 -16.95 -21.26 -12.04
N GLU A 267 -17.09 -20.77 -13.26
CA GLU A 267 -17.27 -21.63 -14.44
C GLU A 267 -16.02 -22.50 -14.71
N GLN A 268 -14.82 -21.92 -14.60
CA GLN A 268 -13.57 -22.69 -14.72
C GLN A 268 -13.50 -23.77 -13.64
N ALA A 269 -13.82 -23.43 -12.38
CA ALA A 269 -13.82 -24.38 -11.28
C ALA A 269 -14.82 -25.54 -11.49
N LYS A 270 -16.03 -25.24 -11.98
CA LYS A 270 -17.04 -26.27 -12.32
C LYS A 270 -16.55 -27.24 -13.41
N ARG A 271 -15.75 -26.76 -14.37
CA ARG A 271 -15.21 -27.60 -15.47
C ARG A 271 -14.13 -28.57 -15.00
N VAL A 272 -13.37 -28.21 -13.97
CA VAL A 272 -12.24 -29.01 -13.47
C VAL A 272 -12.52 -29.70 -12.13
N ALA A 273 -13.76 -29.69 -11.68
CA ALA A 273 -14.17 -30.31 -10.42
C ALA A 273 -13.86 -31.83 -10.40
N PRO A 274 -13.44 -32.40 -9.25
CA PRO A 274 -13.28 -31.75 -7.96
C PRO A 274 -12.03 -30.86 -7.90
N CYS A 275 -12.16 -29.65 -7.32
CA CYS A 275 -11.07 -28.68 -7.25
C CYS A 275 -11.20 -27.76 -6.01
N ILE A 276 -10.12 -27.03 -5.73
CA ILE A 276 -10.10 -25.95 -4.74
C ILE A 276 -9.95 -24.62 -5.47
N VAL A 277 -10.84 -23.66 -5.15
CA VAL A 277 -10.70 -22.25 -5.51
C VAL A 277 -10.14 -21.52 -4.31
N PHE A 278 -9.04 -20.83 -4.47
CA PHE A 278 -8.42 -20.04 -3.42
C PHE A 278 -8.47 -18.56 -3.76
N ILE A 279 -9.03 -17.76 -2.85
CA ILE A 279 -9.12 -16.31 -2.97
C ILE A 279 -8.26 -15.71 -1.86
N ASP A 280 -7.09 -15.18 -2.23
CA ASP A 280 -6.23 -14.48 -1.28
C ASP A 280 -6.71 -13.04 -1.09
N GLU A 281 -6.45 -12.46 0.08
CA GLU A 281 -6.85 -11.08 0.41
C GLU A 281 -8.33 -10.77 0.11
N ILE A 282 -9.23 -11.65 0.56
CA ILE A 282 -10.66 -11.50 0.29
C ILE A 282 -11.25 -10.19 0.82
N ASP A 283 -10.60 -9.57 1.80
CA ASP A 283 -10.99 -8.27 2.36
C ASP A 283 -10.91 -7.12 1.34
N ALA A 284 -10.20 -7.30 0.21
CA ALA A 284 -10.22 -6.35 -0.89
C ALA A 284 -11.63 -6.15 -1.48
N ILE A 285 -12.45 -7.21 -1.52
CA ILE A 285 -13.84 -7.18 -2.03
C ILE A 285 -14.88 -7.39 -0.93
N GLY A 286 -14.51 -8.09 0.14
CA GLY A 286 -15.43 -8.56 1.19
C GLY A 286 -15.66 -7.57 2.34
N ARG A 287 -15.27 -6.32 2.24
CA ARG A 287 -15.36 -5.34 3.32
C ARG A 287 -16.81 -4.95 3.60
N ALA A 288 -17.18 -4.90 4.89
CA ALA A 288 -18.50 -4.46 5.34
C ALA A 288 -18.81 -3.00 4.91
N ARG A 289 -20.09 -2.72 4.69
CA ARG A 289 -20.58 -1.38 4.29
C ARG A 289 -20.28 -0.35 5.36
N GLY A 290 -19.49 0.67 5.02
CA GLY A 290 -19.31 1.84 5.88
C GLY A 290 -20.44 2.85 5.69
N LYS A 291 -20.90 3.48 6.77
CA LYS A 291 -21.97 4.48 6.74
C LYS A 291 -21.65 5.76 5.96
N ASN A 292 -20.38 5.97 5.55
CA ASN A 292 -19.87 7.19 4.91
C ASN A 292 -19.43 6.98 3.44
N SER A 293 -20.15 6.20 2.64
CA SER A 293 -19.78 5.94 1.25
C SER A 293 -20.40 6.97 0.29
N GLY A 294 -19.72 8.10 0.12
CA GLY A 294 -20.03 9.13 -0.87
C GLY A 294 -19.25 9.05 -2.20
N PHE A 295 -18.57 7.95 -2.52
CA PHE A 295 -17.78 7.81 -3.75
C PHE A 295 -18.14 6.56 -4.54
N SER A 296 -18.36 6.71 -5.85
CA SER A 296 -18.79 5.69 -6.83
C SER A 296 -17.88 4.45 -6.98
N GLY A 297 -16.74 4.39 -6.30
CA GLY A 297 -15.87 3.20 -6.27
C GLY A 297 -16.34 2.07 -5.34
N ASN A 298 -17.30 2.31 -4.46
CA ASN A 298 -17.83 1.28 -3.56
C ASN A 298 -18.90 0.39 -4.22
N ASP A 299 -19.63 0.93 -5.19
CA ASP A 299 -20.73 0.20 -5.85
C ASP A 299 -20.22 -1.01 -6.65
N GLU A 300 -19.03 -0.88 -7.28
CA GLU A 300 -18.45 -1.98 -8.05
C GLU A 300 -17.93 -3.12 -7.18
N ARG A 301 -17.34 -2.79 -6.05
CA ARG A 301 -16.93 -3.81 -5.07
C ARG A 301 -18.13 -4.56 -4.50
N GLU A 302 -19.20 -3.84 -4.21
CA GLU A 302 -20.46 -4.42 -3.71
C GLU A 302 -21.11 -5.34 -4.75
N ASN A 303 -21.14 -4.94 -6.03
CA ASN A 303 -21.61 -5.77 -7.13
C ASN A 303 -20.79 -7.04 -7.28
N THR A 304 -19.47 -6.92 -7.16
CA THR A 304 -18.54 -8.06 -7.20
C THR A 304 -18.76 -9.01 -6.01
N LEU A 305 -18.89 -8.46 -4.79
CA LEU A 305 -19.21 -9.23 -3.60
C LEU A 305 -20.54 -9.96 -3.74
N ASN A 306 -21.59 -9.27 -4.17
CA ASN A 306 -22.92 -9.88 -4.39
C ASN A 306 -22.86 -11.00 -5.43
N GLN A 307 -22.06 -10.84 -6.49
CA GLN A 307 -21.84 -11.90 -7.48
C GLN A 307 -21.13 -13.10 -6.85
N LEU A 308 -20.08 -12.87 -6.03
CA LEU A 308 -19.38 -13.94 -5.31
C LEU A 308 -20.35 -14.73 -4.41
N LEU A 309 -21.16 -14.01 -3.62
CA LEU A 309 -22.16 -14.64 -2.75
C LEU A 309 -23.18 -15.45 -3.55
N THR A 310 -23.61 -14.95 -4.71
CA THR A 310 -24.55 -15.63 -5.61
C THR A 310 -23.93 -16.91 -6.19
N GLU A 311 -22.68 -16.86 -6.64
CA GLU A 311 -21.99 -18.05 -7.15
C GLU A 311 -21.79 -19.10 -6.06
N MET A 312 -21.42 -18.69 -4.83
CA MET A 312 -21.28 -19.61 -3.70
C MET A 312 -22.63 -20.25 -3.31
N ASP A 313 -23.72 -19.48 -3.31
CA ASP A 313 -25.06 -19.99 -3.01
C ASP A 313 -25.57 -20.91 -4.12
N GLY A 314 -25.22 -20.62 -5.38
CA GLY A 314 -25.61 -21.37 -6.58
C GLY A 314 -24.94 -22.74 -6.75
N PHE A 315 -23.97 -23.11 -5.91
CA PHE A 315 -23.42 -24.46 -5.94
C PHE A 315 -24.44 -25.49 -5.47
N GLN A 316 -24.81 -26.39 -6.37
CA GLN A 316 -25.50 -27.61 -5.96
C GLN A 316 -24.57 -28.40 -5.02
N THR A 317 -25.13 -29.04 -4.02
CA THR A 317 -24.42 -29.77 -2.94
C THR A 317 -23.44 -30.86 -3.44
N ASN A 318 -23.35 -31.07 -4.73
CA ASN A 318 -22.59 -32.16 -5.37
C ASN A 318 -21.46 -31.69 -6.32
N ALA A 319 -21.17 -30.40 -6.41
CA ALA A 319 -20.24 -29.90 -7.46
C ALA A 319 -18.77 -30.25 -7.22
N GLY A 320 -18.36 -30.69 -6.01
CA GLY A 320 -16.95 -31.03 -5.72
C GLY A 320 -16.01 -29.81 -5.72
N VAL A 321 -16.54 -28.60 -5.70
CA VAL A 321 -15.75 -27.35 -5.60
C VAL A 321 -15.79 -26.84 -4.17
N ILE A 322 -14.61 -26.61 -3.59
CA ILE A 322 -14.47 -25.99 -2.27
C ILE A 322 -13.76 -24.65 -2.44
N VAL A 323 -14.30 -23.62 -1.80
CA VAL A 323 -13.71 -22.27 -1.84
C VAL A 323 -12.94 -22.04 -0.55
N LEU A 324 -11.64 -21.82 -0.65
CA LEU A 324 -10.82 -21.35 0.47
C LEU A 324 -10.56 -19.86 0.27
N ALA A 325 -10.71 -19.06 1.31
CA ALA A 325 -10.33 -17.66 1.27
C ALA A 325 -9.34 -17.35 2.37
N ALA A 326 -8.46 -16.37 2.15
CA ALA A 326 -7.54 -15.89 3.16
C ALA A 326 -7.73 -14.39 3.41
N THR A 327 -7.59 -13.98 4.67
CA THR A 327 -7.59 -12.58 5.07
C THR A 327 -6.68 -12.35 6.27
N ASN A 328 -6.13 -11.14 6.35
CA ASN A 328 -5.42 -10.67 7.53
C ASN A 328 -6.36 -9.91 8.49
N ARG A 329 -7.60 -9.61 8.06
CA ARG A 329 -8.53 -8.74 8.78
C ARG A 329 -9.95 -9.27 8.72
N VAL A 330 -10.27 -10.18 9.63
CA VAL A 330 -11.63 -10.73 9.76
C VAL A 330 -12.61 -9.67 10.25
N ASP A 331 -12.14 -8.74 11.07
CA ASP A 331 -12.90 -7.66 11.70
C ASP A 331 -13.66 -6.77 10.71
N ILE A 332 -13.12 -6.60 9.50
CA ILE A 332 -13.72 -5.73 8.48
C ILE A 332 -14.59 -6.46 7.46
N LEU A 333 -14.64 -7.80 7.51
CA LEU A 333 -15.42 -8.58 6.55
C LEU A 333 -16.93 -8.43 6.74
N ASP A 334 -17.65 -8.44 5.62
CA ASP A 334 -19.12 -8.48 5.65
C ASP A 334 -19.61 -9.81 6.25
N LYS A 335 -20.48 -9.71 7.25
CA LYS A 335 -21.07 -10.86 7.93
C LYS A 335 -21.82 -11.82 7.00
N ALA A 336 -22.24 -11.33 5.83
CA ALA A 336 -22.88 -12.17 4.82
C ALA A 336 -21.94 -13.25 4.27
N LEU A 337 -20.63 -13.00 4.23
CA LEU A 337 -19.62 -13.99 3.80
C LEU A 337 -19.52 -15.18 4.77
N MET A 338 -19.75 -14.93 6.07
CA MET A 338 -19.57 -15.93 7.14
C MET A 338 -20.86 -16.68 7.50
N ARG A 339 -21.91 -16.58 6.66
CA ARG A 339 -23.14 -17.33 6.83
C ARG A 339 -23.00 -18.79 6.39
N ALA A 340 -23.79 -19.68 7.02
CA ALA A 340 -23.85 -21.08 6.64
C ALA A 340 -24.10 -21.26 5.14
N GLY A 341 -23.32 -22.14 4.51
CA GLY A 341 -23.35 -22.38 3.06
C GLY A 341 -22.40 -21.52 2.25
N ARG A 342 -21.57 -20.66 2.89
CA ARG A 342 -20.51 -19.82 2.30
C ARG A 342 -19.20 -20.15 2.98
N PHE A 343 -18.58 -19.20 3.72
CA PHE A 343 -17.43 -19.48 4.59
C PHE A 343 -17.93 -19.83 6.00
N ASP A 344 -18.48 -21.00 6.13
CA ASP A 344 -19.09 -21.49 7.38
C ASP A 344 -18.04 -22.01 8.39
N ARG A 345 -16.80 -22.18 7.97
CA ARG A 345 -15.67 -22.49 8.83
C ARG A 345 -14.65 -21.36 8.81
N GLN A 346 -14.23 -20.95 9.97
CA GLN A 346 -13.14 -20.00 10.15
C GLN A 346 -12.00 -20.75 10.84
N ILE A 347 -10.87 -20.85 10.13
CA ILE A 347 -9.65 -21.52 10.60
C ILE A 347 -8.65 -20.44 10.96
N GLU A 348 -8.27 -20.39 12.21
CA GLU A 348 -7.29 -19.43 12.68
C GLU A 348 -5.86 -19.92 12.36
N VAL A 349 -5.09 -19.06 11.73
CA VAL A 349 -3.68 -19.30 11.37
C VAL A 349 -2.84 -18.28 12.12
N GLY A 350 -2.56 -18.58 13.39
CA GLY A 350 -1.86 -17.72 14.33
C GLY A 350 -0.37 -17.54 14.02
N LEU A 351 0.31 -16.76 14.88
CA LEU A 351 1.76 -16.73 14.90
C LEU A 351 2.28 -18.04 15.49
N PRO A 352 3.41 -18.57 15.00
CA PRO A 352 3.96 -19.83 15.46
C PRO A 352 4.54 -19.71 16.88
N ASP A 353 4.34 -20.73 17.71
CA ASP A 353 4.99 -20.89 19.00
C ASP A 353 6.50 -21.25 18.85
N VAL A 354 7.23 -21.38 19.97
CA VAL A 354 8.67 -21.68 19.94
C VAL A 354 8.98 -23.02 19.21
N LYS A 355 8.13 -24.04 19.41
CA LYS A 355 8.32 -25.36 18.79
C LYS A 355 8.07 -25.28 17.28
N GLU A 356 7.00 -24.64 16.90
CA GLU A 356 6.62 -24.42 15.51
C GLU A 356 7.67 -23.56 14.78
N ARG A 357 8.19 -22.48 15.43
CA ARG A 357 9.29 -21.70 14.86
C ARG A 357 10.53 -22.54 14.59
N LYS A 358 10.89 -23.45 15.51
CA LYS A 358 12.00 -24.38 15.28
C LYS A 358 11.76 -25.24 14.05
N GLU A 359 10.55 -25.79 13.88
CA GLU A 359 10.19 -26.58 12.69
C GLU A 359 10.26 -25.75 11.41
N ILE A 360 9.80 -24.48 11.45
CA ILE A 360 9.88 -23.56 10.32
C ILE A 360 11.35 -23.26 9.97
N PHE A 361 12.21 -23.03 10.98
CA PHE A 361 13.65 -22.94 10.75
C PHE A 361 14.18 -24.19 10.07
N ASP A 362 13.81 -25.39 10.55
CA ASP A 362 14.26 -26.65 9.96
C ASP A 362 13.92 -26.79 8.49
N VAL A 363 12.77 -26.28 8.05
CA VAL A 363 12.37 -26.27 6.63
C VAL A 363 13.25 -25.31 5.81
N HIS A 364 13.45 -24.09 6.29
CA HIS A 364 14.20 -23.06 5.55
C HIS A 364 15.71 -23.29 5.58
N LEU A 365 16.23 -23.87 6.65
CA LEU A 365 17.66 -24.21 6.81
C LEU A 365 18.15 -25.36 5.89
N LYS A 366 17.25 -26.24 5.41
CA LYS A 366 17.60 -27.34 4.50
C LYS A 366 18.36 -26.92 3.24
N LYS A 367 18.16 -25.69 2.79
CA LYS A 367 18.74 -25.13 1.56
C LYS A 367 20.10 -24.46 1.78
N LEU A 368 20.51 -24.26 3.04
CA LEU A 368 21.69 -23.50 3.41
C LEU A 368 22.86 -24.43 3.79
N LYS A 369 24.08 -23.96 3.57
CA LYS A 369 25.29 -24.60 4.08
C LYS A 369 25.56 -24.12 5.51
N LEU A 370 25.20 -24.92 6.49
CA LEU A 370 25.24 -24.55 7.90
C LEU A 370 26.49 -24.99 8.59
N ASP A 371 26.91 -24.27 9.64
CA ASP A 371 27.88 -24.76 10.61
C ASP A 371 27.24 -25.88 11.45
N THR A 372 28.06 -26.85 11.83
CA THR A 372 27.66 -28.00 12.66
C THR A 372 27.26 -27.65 14.09
N LYS A 373 27.66 -26.46 14.56
CA LYS A 373 27.38 -25.95 15.91
C LYS A 373 26.11 -25.11 16.01
N LEU A 374 25.35 -24.98 14.92
CA LEU A 374 24.16 -24.14 14.92
C LEU A 374 23.07 -24.67 15.84
N ASP A 375 22.73 -23.89 16.86
CA ASP A 375 21.62 -24.20 17.78
C ASP A 375 20.29 -23.62 17.24
N ARG A 376 19.45 -24.52 16.72
CA ARG A 376 18.15 -24.18 16.13
C ARG A 376 17.10 -23.81 17.17
N GLU A 377 17.19 -24.38 18.35
CA GLU A 377 16.29 -24.08 19.45
C GLU A 377 16.55 -22.67 20.00
N PHE A 378 17.83 -22.33 20.10
CA PHE A 378 18.23 -20.97 20.44
C PHE A 378 17.72 -19.96 19.42
N LEU A 379 17.83 -20.22 18.10
CA LEU A 379 17.28 -19.33 17.06
C LEU A 379 15.76 -19.16 17.20
N ALA A 380 15.03 -20.22 17.46
CA ALA A 380 13.58 -20.16 17.68
C ALA A 380 13.22 -19.32 18.91
N LYS A 381 14.02 -19.40 19.98
CA LYS A 381 13.86 -18.56 21.18
C LYS A 381 14.18 -17.08 20.91
N GLN A 382 15.12 -16.80 20.00
CA GLN A 382 15.52 -15.43 19.63
C GLN A 382 14.54 -14.72 18.68
N THR A 383 13.51 -15.39 18.19
CA THR A 383 12.56 -14.86 17.21
C THR A 383 11.10 -14.90 17.70
N PRO A 384 10.80 -14.41 18.94
CA PRO A 384 9.41 -14.37 19.40
C PRO A 384 8.55 -13.43 18.54
N GLY A 385 7.32 -13.86 18.25
CA GLY A 385 6.40 -13.06 17.45
C GLY A 385 6.70 -13.02 15.94
N PHE A 386 7.72 -13.75 15.46
CA PHE A 386 8.01 -13.85 14.03
C PHE A 386 7.05 -14.82 13.35
N ALA A 387 6.53 -14.37 12.20
CA ALA A 387 5.79 -15.23 11.30
C ALA A 387 6.74 -16.12 10.46
N GLY A 388 6.20 -17.11 9.78
CA GLY A 388 6.99 -17.98 8.90
C GLY A 388 7.74 -17.23 7.80
N ALA A 389 7.17 -16.17 7.27
CA ALA A 389 7.81 -15.30 6.29
C ALA A 389 9.01 -14.53 6.87
N ASP A 390 8.91 -14.10 8.14
CA ASP A 390 10.00 -13.41 8.83
C ASP A 390 11.18 -14.36 9.05
N ILE A 391 10.89 -15.61 9.46
CA ILE A 391 11.92 -16.66 9.63
C ILE A 391 12.60 -16.99 8.30
N ALA A 392 11.82 -17.08 7.22
CA ALA A 392 12.39 -17.27 5.88
C ALA A 392 13.33 -16.13 5.49
N ASN A 393 12.94 -14.89 5.82
CA ASN A 393 13.75 -13.69 5.59
C ASN A 393 15.02 -13.70 6.45
N VAL A 394 14.94 -14.10 7.73
CA VAL A 394 16.12 -14.29 8.61
C VAL A 394 17.10 -15.27 7.98
N CYS A 395 16.63 -16.42 7.51
CA CYS A 395 17.48 -17.44 6.88
C CYS A 395 18.19 -16.92 5.63
N ASN A 396 17.47 -16.17 4.80
CA ASN A 396 18.03 -15.54 3.60
C ASN A 396 19.05 -14.46 3.95
N GLU A 397 18.72 -13.58 4.89
CA GLU A 397 19.59 -12.48 5.30
C GLU A 397 20.87 -12.99 5.99
N ALA A 398 20.77 -14.04 6.82
CA ALA A 398 21.94 -14.70 7.42
C ALA A 398 22.89 -15.26 6.36
N ALA A 399 22.36 -15.88 5.31
CA ALA A 399 23.18 -16.35 4.19
C ALA A 399 23.86 -15.20 3.43
N LEU A 400 23.18 -14.05 3.26
CA LEU A 400 23.77 -12.85 2.66
C LEU A 400 24.87 -12.25 3.53
N ILE A 401 24.69 -12.23 4.86
CA ILE A 401 25.69 -11.76 5.82
C ILE A 401 26.90 -12.69 5.81
N ALA A 402 26.71 -14.01 5.87
CA ALA A 402 27.78 -14.98 5.78
C ALA A 402 28.60 -14.82 4.48
N ALA A 403 27.92 -14.63 3.35
CA ALA A 403 28.59 -14.39 2.07
C ALA A 403 29.38 -13.09 2.05
N ARG A 404 28.90 -12.02 2.70
CA ARG A 404 29.60 -10.74 2.82
C ARG A 404 30.84 -10.84 3.68
N ASN A 405 30.80 -11.69 4.70
CA ASN A 405 31.90 -11.91 5.64
C ASN A 405 32.87 -13.01 5.17
N ASP A 406 32.71 -13.51 3.93
CA ASP A 406 33.50 -14.59 3.35
C ASP A 406 33.46 -15.91 4.17
N HIS A 407 32.37 -16.15 4.91
CA HIS A 407 32.16 -17.37 5.66
C HIS A 407 31.84 -18.54 4.71
N LYS A 408 32.45 -19.72 4.93
CA LYS A 408 32.17 -20.91 4.13
C LYS A 408 30.85 -21.59 4.48
N HIS A 409 30.37 -21.38 5.69
CA HIS A 409 29.12 -21.89 6.26
C HIS A 409 28.41 -20.76 6.99
N VAL A 410 27.09 -20.81 7.03
CA VAL A 410 26.29 -19.83 7.79
C VAL A 410 26.38 -20.22 9.26
N MET A 411 26.89 -19.31 10.09
CA MET A 411 27.11 -19.48 11.51
C MET A 411 26.00 -18.85 12.34
N GLN A 412 25.95 -19.19 13.62
CA GLN A 412 24.97 -18.62 14.56
C GLN A 412 25.05 -17.09 14.65
N GLU A 413 26.27 -16.55 14.57
CA GLU A 413 26.52 -15.10 14.57
C GLU A 413 25.86 -14.39 13.37
N ASP A 414 25.87 -15.03 12.19
CA ASP A 414 25.24 -14.49 10.99
C ASP A 414 23.71 -14.42 11.15
N PHE A 415 23.11 -15.42 11.82
CA PHE A 415 21.68 -15.40 12.13
C PHE A 415 21.33 -14.32 13.15
N LEU A 416 22.13 -14.15 14.19
CA LEU A 416 21.91 -13.08 15.16
C LEU A 416 22.02 -11.69 14.50
N ALA A 417 23.03 -11.49 13.65
CA ALA A 417 23.17 -10.25 12.88
C ALA A 417 22.00 -10.04 11.90
N ALA A 418 21.44 -11.11 11.33
CA ALA A 418 20.26 -11.04 10.47
C ALA A 418 19.00 -10.64 11.27
N ILE A 419 18.79 -11.24 12.43
CA ILE A 419 17.68 -10.87 13.35
C ILE A 419 17.78 -9.39 13.72
N ASP A 420 18.98 -8.97 14.14
CA ASP A 420 19.25 -7.57 14.48
C ASP A 420 18.92 -6.61 13.34
N ARG A 421 19.32 -6.98 12.12
CA ARG A 421 19.07 -6.18 10.93
C ARG A 421 17.58 -6.10 10.56
N ILE A 422 16.84 -7.17 10.75
CA ILE A 422 15.39 -7.22 10.43
C ILE A 422 14.60 -6.43 11.45
N VAL A 423 14.91 -6.55 12.73
CA VAL A 423 14.19 -5.88 13.81
C VAL A 423 14.61 -4.42 13.96
N GLY A 424 15.92 -4.15 14.00
CA GLY A 424 16.49 -2.82 14.28
C GLY A 424 16.86 -2.02 13.03
N GLY A 425 16.94 -2.65 11.85
CA GLY A 425 17.42 -2.03 10.62
C GLY A 425 18.95 -2.06 10.48
N LEU A 426 19.44 -1.34 9.45
CA LEU A 426 20.89 -1.28 9.17
C LEU A 426 21.64 -0.46 10.24
N GLU A 427 22.82 -0.94 10.62
CA GLU A 427 23.75 -0.19 11.46
C GLU A 427 24.22 1.10 10.78
N ARG A 428 24.25 2.19 11.54
CA ARG A 428 24.73 3.51 11.10
C ARG A 428 26.03 3.89 11.81
N ARG A 429 27.09 3.11 11.64
CA ARG A 429 28.38 3.35 12.32
C ARG A 429 29.01 4.71 12.02
N ASN A 430 28.65 5.33 10.90
CA ASN A 430 29.19 6.64 10.50
C ASN A 430 28.30 7.82 10.96
N MET A 431 27.32 7.60 11.84
CA MET A 431 26.50 8.69 12.37
C MET A 431 27.33 9.50 13.36
N PRO A 432 27.55 10.80 13.11
CA PRO A 432 28.30 11.62 14.06
C PRO A 432 27.46 11.82 15.32
N MET A 433 27.95 11.30 16.42
CA MET A 433 27.40 11.54 17.77
C MET A 433 28.46 12.20 18.63
N THR A 434 28.08 13.23 19.36
CA THR A 434 28.95 13.85 20.36
C THR A 434 29.19 12.88 21.54
N ALA A 435 30.26 13.08 22.30
CA ALA A 435 30.51 12.27 23.49
C ALA A 435 29.38 12.38 24.52
N GLU A 436 28.74 13.54 24.60
CA GLU A 436 27.59 13.78 25.50
C GLU A 436 26.36 13.01 25.03
N GLU A 437 26.05 13.03 23.73
CA GLU A 437 24.94 12.24 23.16
C GLU A 437 25.15 10.72 23.32
N ARG A 438 26.37 10.24 23.10
CA ARG A 438 26.71 8.81 23.35
C ARG A 438 26.50 8.44 24.83
N ARG A 439 26.93 9.31 25.76
CA ARG A 439 26.72 9.06 27.20
C ARG A 439 25.23 9.10 27.57
N SER A 440 24.49 10.07 27.04
CA SER A 440 23.04 10.16 27.24
C SER A 440 22.31 8.93 26.73
N THR A 441 22.66 8.47 25.53
CA THR A 441 22.12 7.23 24.95
C THR A 441 22.47 6.01 25.82
N ALA A 442 23.71 5.91 26.28
CA ALA A 442 24.12 4.80 27.14
C ALA A 442 23.34 4.76 28.46
N ILE A 443 23.17 5.91 29.11
CA ILE A 443 22.39 6.03 30.37
C ILE A 443 20.91 5.68 30.09
N HIS A 444 20.36 6.13 28.98
CA HIS A 444 18.99 5.83 28.55
C HIS A 444 18.78 4.32 28.43
N GLU A 445 19.59 3.66 27.62
CA GLU A 445 19.45 2.22 27.35
C GLU A 445 19.72 1.36 28.60
N VAL A 446 20.74 1.73 29.38
CA VAL A 446 21.02 1.06 30.67
C VAL A 446 19.89 1.29 31.68
N GLY A 447 19.23 2.45 31.62
CA GLY A 447 18.04 2.73 32.43
C GLY A 447 16.91 1.74 32.14
N HIS A 448 16.59 1.50 30.87
CA HIS A 448 15.66 0.45 30.48
C HIS A 448 16.07 -0.92 31.02
N ALA A 449 17.31 -1.33 30.72
CA ALA A 449 17.84 -2.62 31.12
C ALA A 449 17.79 -2.84 32.63
N THR A 450 18.17 -1.84 33.42
CA THR A 450 18.22 -1.94 34.90
C THR A 450 16.82 -2.10 35.48
N VAL A 451 15.83 -1.30 35.03
CA VAL A 451 14.44 -1.43 35.49
C VAL A 451 13.86 -2.79 35.14
N MET A 452 14.07 -3.24 33.90
CA MET A 452 13.62 -4.57 33.47
C MET A 452 14.31 -5.71 34.24
N TRP A 453 15.58 -5.54 34.64
CA TRP A 453 16.34 -6.51 35.40
C TRP A 453 15.83 -6.67 36.85
N ARG A 454 15.34 -5.57 37.42
CA ARG A 454 14.86 -5.53 38.83
C ARG A 454 13.38 -5.89 38.99
N LEU A 455 12.60 -5.91 37.91
CA LEU A 455 11.17 -6.20 37.96
C LEU A 455 10.86 -7.60 37.44
N GLN A 456 10.16 -8.40 38.22
CA GLN A 456 9.89 -9.81 37.95
C GLN A 456 9.02 -10.05 36.69
N ASN A 457 8.07 -9.15 36.43
CA ASN A 457 7.12 -9.31 35.30
C ASN A 457 7.54 -8.53 34.03
N CYS A 458 8.81 -8.17 33.91
CA CYS A 458 9.40 -7.67 32.67
C CYS A 458 9.95 -8.83 31.83
N ASP A 459 10.10 -8.58 30.54
CA ASP A 459 10.76 -9.52 29.64
C ASP A 459 12.29 -9.57 29.94
N PRO A 460 12.94 -10.75 29.90
CA PRO A 460 14.38 -10.89 30.16
C PRO A 460 15.22 -10.08 29.17
N VAL A 461 16.17 -9.30 29.68
CA VAL A 461 17.10 -8.53 28.86
C VAL A 461 18.14 -9.46 28.24
N LEU A 462 18.36 -9.33 26.93
CA LEU A 462 19.35 -10.10 26.17
C LEU A 462 20.65 -9.32 26.00
N LYS A 463 20.55 -8.10 25.50
CA LYS A 463 21.68 -7.23 25.22
C LYS A 463 21.25 -5.76 25.18
N VAL A 464 22.22 -4.88 25.38
CA VAL A 464 22.05 -3.43 25.27
C VAL A 464 23.12 -2.90 24.31
N THR A 465 22.73 -2.01 23.39
CA THR A 465 23.66 -1.45 22.41
C THR A 465 23.43 0.04 22.22
N ILE A 466 24.52 0.76 21.99
CA ILE A 466 24.50 2.18 21.59
C ILE A 466 24.89 2.37 20.12
N ILE A 467 24.95 1.29 19.36
CA ILE A 467 25.17 1.37 17.90
C ILE A 467 23.84 1.80 17.25
N PRO A 468 23.80 2.98 16.58
CA PRO A 468 22.57 3.46 15.96
C PRO A 468 22.07 2.53 14.87
N ARG A 469 20.75 2.23 14.88
CA ARG A 469 20.08 1.43 13.86
C ARG A 469 18.78 2.11 13.42
N GLY A 470 18.56 2.20 12.13
CA GLY A 470 17.34 2.81 11.60
C GLY A 470 17.13 4.25 12.11
N ARG A 471 16.14 4.46 12.97
CA ARG A 471 15.83 5.74 13.62
C ARG A 471 16.27 5.81 15.09
N SER A 472 16.68 4.68 15.66
CA SER A 472 17.10 4.61 17.07
C SER A 472 18.60 4.89 17.21
N LEU A 473 18.97 5.60 18.28
CA LEU A 473 20.36 5.87 18.63
C LEU A 473 21.00 4.74 19.44
N GLY A 474 20.18 3.94 20.10
CA GLY A 474 20.52 2.74 20.86
C GLY A 474 19.34 1.79 20.90
N ALA A 475 19.49 0.65 21.54
CA ALA A 475 18.40 -0.30 21.78
C ALA A 475 18.72 -1.25 22.92
N THR A 476 17.72 -1.45 23.79
CA THR A 476 17.70 -2.52 24.78
C THR A 476 16.88 -3.69 24.24
N TRP A 477 17.53 -4.81 24.01
CA TRP A 477 16.92 -6.02 23.48
C TRP A 477 16.49 -6.94 24.61
N TYR A 478 15.25 -7.42 24.52
CA TYR A 478 14.67 -8.33 25.50
C TYR A 478 13.95 -9.47 24.77
N LEU A 479 13.76 -10.58 25.47
CA LEU A 479 13.08 -11.76 24.96
C LEU A 479 11.64 -11.78 25.48
N PRO A 480 10.63 -11.39 24.67
CA PRO A 480 9.25 -11.44 25.12
C PRO A 480 8.83 -12.85 25.52
N GLU A 481 8.30 -13.01 26.71
CA GLU A 481 7.69 -14.25 27.13
C GLU A 481 6.29 -14.40 26.51
N GLU A 482 6.00 -15.59 25.95
CA GLU A 482 4.70 -15.91 25.37
C GLU A 482 3.68 -16.17 26.48
N ARG A 483 3.07 -15.11 27.02
CA ARG A 483 2.01 -15.20 28.02
C ARG A 483 0.65 -14.91 27.40
N VAL A 484 -0.32 -15.77 27.68
CA VAL A 484 -1.71 -15.62 27.16
C VAL A 484 -2.46 -14.56 27.95
N ASN A 485 -2.22 -14.43 29.26
CA ASN A 485 -2.93 -13.50 30.16
C ASN A 485 -1.94 -12.56 30.86
N HIS A 486 -2.34 -11.30 30.94
CA HIS A 486 -1.58 -10.25 31.60
C HIS A 486 -2.41 -9.68 32.76
N ASN A 487 -1.84 -9.59 33.96
CA ASN A 487 -2.43 -8.92 35.12
C ASN A 487 -2.02 -7.43 35.18
N VAL A 488 -2.59 -6.70 36.12
CA VAL A 488 -2.28 -5.27 36.34
C VAL A 488 -0.79 -5.06 36.59
N GLU A 489 -0.19 -5.88 37.44
CA GLU A 489 1.20 -5.78 37.81
C GLU A 489 2.15 -5.96 36.62
N HIS A 490 1.83 -6.90 35.70
CA HIS A 490 2.58 -7.09 34.47
C HIS A 490 2.59 -5.82 33.60
N PHE A 491 1.42 -5.18 33.42
CA PHE A 491 1.36 -3.93 32.66
C PHE A 491 2.13 -2.80 33.35
N MET A 492 2.05 -2.70 34.68
CA MET A 492 2.79 -1.70 35.49
C MET A 492 4.30 -1.90 35.31
N HIS A 493 4.80 -3.12 35.47
CA HIS A 493 6.22 -3.44 35.31
C HIS A 493 6.71 -3.20 33.87
N LYS A 494 5.90 -3.56 32.88
CA LYS A 494 6.21 -3.31 31.47
C LYS A 494 6.33 -1.81 31.15
N MET A 495 5.41 -1.01 31.66
CA MET A 495 5.46 0.45 31.51
C MET A 495 6.67 1.03 32.27
N ALA A 496 7.02 0.50 33.47
CA ALA A 496 8.20 0.92 34.20
C ALA A 496 9.48 0.65 33.39
N GLY A 497 9.59 -0.53 32.77
CA GLY A 497 10.67 -0.84 31.84
C GLY A 497 10.77 0.16 30.70
N LEU A 498 9.64 0.54 30.08
CA LEU A 498 9.61 1.55 29.00
C LEU A 498 10.01 2.95 29.47
N LEU A 499 9.71 3.34 30.71
CA LEU A 499 10.07 4.64 31.26
C LEU A 499 11.49 4.69 31.81
N GLY A 500 12.17 3.53 31.95
CA GLY A 500 13.50 3.40 32.54
C GLY A 500 14.52 4.36 31.93
N GLY A 501 14.59 4.43 30.60
CA GLY A 501 15.52 5.33 29.91
C GLY A 501 15.26 6.81 30.21
N ARG A 502 13.99 7.23 30.08
CA ARG A 502 13.60 8.61 30.35
C ARG A 502 13.88 9.05 31.79
N ILE A 503 13.58 8.20 32.77
CA ILE A 503 13.79 8.50 34.20
C ILE A 503 15.30 8.47 34.53
N ALA A 504 16.08 7.58 33.91
CA ALA A 504 17.53 7.57 34.09
C ALA A 504 18.17 8.88 33.58
N GLU A 505 17.79 9.39 32.41
CA GLU A 505 18.23 10.72 31.95
C GLU A 505 17.91 11.82 32.97
N GLN A 506 16.70 11.83 33.52
CA GLN A 506 16.26 12.84 34.49
C GLN A 506 17.05 12.78 35.79
N GLU A 507 17.22 11.60 36.38
CA GLU A 507 17.82 11.44 37.70
C GLU A 507 19.35 11.49 37.67
N LEU A 508 20.01 11.04 36.60
CA LEU A 508 21.47 11.00 36.51
C LEU A 508 22.06 12.23 35.80
N MET A 509 21.39 12.73 34.78
CA MET A 509 21.92 13.85 33.98
C MET A 509 21.16 15.16 34.19
N GLY A 510 19.99 15.16 34.82
CA GLY A 510 19.16 16.35 35.01
C GLY A 510 18.53 16.90 33.73
N VAL A 511 18.57 16.15 32.61
CA VAL A 511 18.06 16.57 31.32
C VAL A 511 16.99 15.60 30.82
N THR A 512 16.24 16.03 29.82
CA THR A 512 15.24 15.21 29.16
C THR A 512 15.40 15.36 27.67
N SER A 513 15.58 14.22 26.96
CA SER A 513 15.73 14.20 25.53
C SER A 513 14.41 13.91 24.80
N THR A 514 14.39 14.13 23.49
CA THR A 514 13.29 13.72 22.61
C THR A 514 13.35 12.22 22.26
N GLY A 515 14.40 11.51 22.67
CA GLY A 515 14.62 10.10 22.35
C GLY A 515 13.51 9.18 22.88
N ALA A 516 12.95 9.52 24.03
CA ALA A 516 11.90 8.73 24.70
C ALA A 516 10.48 8.85 24.10
N ILE A 517 10.30 9.46 22.92
CA ILE A 517 8.94 9.68 22.34
C ILE A 517 8.19 8.36 22.14
N SER A 518 8.86 7.33 21.65
CA SER A 518 8.27 6.00 21.43
C SER A 518 7.85 5.32 22.73
N ASP A 519 8.67 5.47 23.78
CA ASP A 519 8.42 4.85 25.09
C ASP A 519 7.25 5.52 25.80
N LEU A 520 7.18 6.86 25.71
CA LEU A 520 6.05 7.64 26.23
C LEU A 520 4.75 7.30 25.49
N GLU A 521 4.79 7.16 24.17
CA GLU A 521 3.63 6.78 23.36
C GLU A 521 3.12 5.38 23.75
N ARG A 522 4.02 4.39 23.85
CA ARG A 522 3.69 3.01 24.25
C ARG A 522 3.15 2.96 25.67
N THR A 523 3.77 3.67 26.61
CA THR A 523 3.31 3.77 28.00
C THR A 523 1.89 4.35 28.07
N SER A 524 1.65 5.47 27.39
CA SER A 524 0.33 6.14 27.38
C SER A 524 -0.75 5.25 26.77
N LYS A 525 -0.45 4.57 25.65
CA LYS A 525 -1.37 3.62 25.02
C LYS A 525 -1.69 2.43 25.92
N THR A 526 -0.70 1.91 26.63
CA THR A 526 -0.87 0.78 27.57
C THR A 526 -1.74 1.19 28.76
N ALA A 527 -1.45 2.33 29.39
CA ALA A 527 -2.24 2.86 30.49
C ALA A 527 -3.69 3.14 30.08
N TYR A 528 -3.88 3.73 28.89
CA TYR A 528 -5.23 3.95 28.33
C TYR A 528 -5.97 2.63 28.09
N ALA A 529 -5.30 1.62 27.54
CA ALA A 529 -5.91 0.30 27.30
C ALA A 529 -6.31 -0.39 28.63
N MET A 530 -5.48 -0.29 29.67
CA MET A 530 -5.82 -0.81 31.00
C MET A 530 -7.11 -0.21 31.54
N VAL A 531 -7.27 1.12 31.41
CA VAL A 531 -8.42 1.85 31.95
C VAL A 531 -9.65 1.69 31.07
N ALA A 532 -9.51 1.94 29.76
CA ALA A 532 -10.66 2.06 28.85
C ALA A 532 -11.06 0.74 28.16
N TYR A 533 -10.13 -0.23 28.00
CA TYR A 533 -10.42 -1.45 27.26
C TYR A 533 -10.51 -2.68 28.15
N TYR A 534 -9.61 -2.83 29.11
CA TYR A 534 -9.53 -4.04 29.94
C TYR A 534 -10.31 -3.93 31.26
N GLY A 535 -10.86 -2.73 31.59
CA GLY A 535 -11.61 -2.52 32.84
C GLY A 535 -10.76 -2.74 34.10
N MET A 536 -9.45 -2.43 34.05
CA MET A 536 -8.51 -2.65 35.15
C MET A 536 -8.42 -1.47 36.13
N SER A 537 -9.23 -0.43 35.94
CA SER A 537 -9.30 0.70 36.88
C SER A 537 -10.47 0.55 37.85
N PRO A 538 -10.27 0.65 39.18
CA PRO A 538 -11.36 0.59 40.14
C PRO A 538 -12.38 1.73 39.98
N LYS A 539 -11.97 2.91 39.48
CA LYS A 539 -12.84 4.07 39.32
C LYS A 539 -13.75 3.97 38.09
N VAL A 540 -13.21 3.47 36.96
CA VAL A 540 -13.99 3.28 35.73
C VAL A 540 -14.81 2.00 35.83
N GLY A 541 -14.34 1.00 36.58
CA GLY A 541 -15.02 -0.27 36.82
C GLY A 541 -14.85 -1.27 35.68
N ASN A 542 -15.63 -2.34 35.73
CA ASN A 542 -15.56 -3.46 34.79
C ASN A 542 -16.32 -3.16 33.47
N ILE A 543 -15.97 -2.05 32.83
CA ILE A 543 -16.57 -1.60 31.56
C ILE A 543 -15.49 -1.57 30.49
N SER A 544 -15.78 -2.12 29.31
CA SER A 544 -14.92 -2.02 28.14
C SER A 544 -15.52 -1.05 27.11
N TYR A 545 -14.77 -0.05 26.75
CA TYR A 545 -15.07 0.87 25.65
C TYR A 545 -14.39 0.48 24.34
N TYR A 546 -13.78 -0.72 24.29
CA TYR A 546 -13.15 -1.25 23.11
C TYR A 546 -14.18 -1.53 22.01
N ASP A 547 -13.90 -1.10 20.79
CA ASP A 547 -14.71 -1.41 19.61
C ASP A 547 -13.96 -2.40 18.70
N ALA A 548 -14.25 -3.68 18.89
CA ALA A 548 -13.66 -4.74 18.06
C ALA A 548 -14.12 -4.67 16.59
N THR A 549 -15.22 -3.98 16.29
CA THR A 549 -15.80 -3.94 14.95
C THR A 549 -15.28 -2.76 14.11
N GLY A 550 -14.64 -1.78 14.74
CA GLY A 550 -14.19 -0.55 14.08
C GLY A 550 -15.34 0.24 13.41
N SER A 551 -16.59 -0.08 13.79
CA SER A 551 -17.79 0.47 13.15
C SER A 551 -18.25 1.78 13.76
N ARG A 552 -17.65 2.21 14.88
CA ARG A 552 -17.95 3.49 15.50
C ARG A 552 -17.30 4.63 14.73
N ASP A 553 -18.05 5.70 14.54
CA ASP A 553 -17.53 6.92 13.94
C ASP A 553 -16.31 7.41 14.74
N THR A 554 -15.21 7.64 14.05
CA THR A 554 -13.94 8.11 14.63
C THR A 554 -14.11 9.46 15.34
N PHE A 555 -15.22 10.16 15.10
CA PHE A 555 -15.53 11.48 15.66
C PHE A 555 -16.40 11.45 16.92
N THR A 556 -16.96 10.29 17.30
CA THR A 556 -17.81 10.18 18.49
C THR A 556 -17.16 9.29 19.54
N LYS A 557 -16.85 9.87 20.72
CA LYS A 557 -16.40 9.10 21.88
C LYS A 557 -17.54 8.16 22.32
N PRO A 558 -17.26 6.90 22.68
CA PRO A 558 -18.29 5.94 23.13
C PRO A 558 -18.79 6.21 24.58
N PHE A 559 -18.39 7.31 25.17
CA PHE A 559 -18.67 7.68 26.56
C PHE A 559 -18.86 9.19 26.70
N SER A 560 -19.46 9.60 27.85
CA SER A 560 -19.70 11.01 28.19
C SER A 560 -18.40 11.76 28.46
N GLU A 561 -18.44 13.09 28.42
CA GLU A 561 -17.28 13.94 28.78
C GLU A 561 -16.83 13.71 30.23
N GLN A 562 -17.76 13.45 31.14
CA GLN A 562 -17.42 13.11 32.55
C GLN A 562 -16.63 11.79 32.63
N THR A 563 -17.02 10.78 31.85
CA THR A 563 -16.27 9.51 31.76
C THR A 563 -14.91 9.71 31.09
N ALA A 564 -14.82 10.57 30.06
CA ALA A 564 -13.55 10.93 29.44
C ALA A 564 -12.58 11.54 30.45
N GLN A 565 -13.06 12.50 31.25
CA GLN A 565 -12.25 13.12 32.29
C GLN A 565 -11.77 12.08 33.32
N MET A 566 -12.66 11.17 33.74
CA MET A 566 -12.31 10.10 34.70
C MET A 566 -11.24 9.14 34.10
N ILE A 567 -11.35 8.80 32.79
CA ILE A 567 -10.33 8.00 32.12
C ILE A 567 -8.99 8.74 32.10
N ASP A 568 -8.97 10.02 31.75
CA ASP A 568 -7.76 10.83 31.68
C ASP A 568 -7.09 10.95 33.07
N GLU A 569 -7.88 11.13 34.15
CA GLU A 569 -7.39 11.18 35.53
C GLU A 569 -6.76 9.85 35.97
N GLU A 570 -7.41 8.72 35.63
CA GLU A 570 -6.90 7.39 35.98
C GLU A 570 -5.67 7.00 35.18
N VAL A 571 -5.62 7.33 33.88
CA VAL A 571 -4.42 7.15 33.07
C VAL A 571 -3.24 7.92 33.66
N ARG A 572 -3.45 9.19 34.04
CA ARG A 572 -2.41 10.00 34.67
C ARG A 572 -1.97 9.39 35.99
N ARG A 573 -2.90 8.97 36.84
CA ARG A 573 -2.58 8.33 38.13
C ARG A 573 -1.71 7.09 37.95
N ILE A 574 -2.08 6.21 36.99
CA ILE A 574 -1.31 5.00 36.68
C ILE A 574 0.09 5.36 36.21
N VAL A 575 0.22 6.31 35.29
CA VAL A 575 1.52 6.73 34.77
C VAL A 575 2.38 7.36 35.87
N ASP A 576 1.80 8.18 36.74
CA ASP A 576 2.53 8.79 37.88
C ASP A 576 3.02 7.74 38.88
N GLU A 577 2.21 6.69 39.13
CA GLU A 577 2.59 5.56 39.97
C GLU A 577 3.76 4.77 39.37
N VAL A 578 3.70 4.51 38.07
CA VAL A 578 4.79 3.85 37.34
C VAL A 578 6.07 4.68 37.33
N VAL A 579 5.94 6.01 37.14
CA VAL A 579 7.08 6.95 37.21
C VAL A 579 7.72 6.92 38.59
N ALA A 580 6.92 6.91 39.67
CA ALA A 580 7.44 6.84 41.04
C ALA A 580 8.21 5.52 41.25
N MET A 581 7.62 4.38 40.92
CA MET A 581 8.26 3.05 40.98
C MET A 581 9.58 3.02 40.22
N THR A 582 9.56 3.50 38.97
CA THR A 582 10.75 3.53 38.11
C THR A 582 11.85 4.42 38.73
N ARG A 583 11.48 5.58 39.24
CA ARG A 583 12.39 6.52 39.87
C ARG A 583 13.08 5.94 41.12
N ASP A 584 12.33 5.22 41.92
CA ASP A 584 12.87 4.57 43.11
C ASP A 584 13.92 3.51 42.75
N ILE A 585 13.66 2.71 41.72
CA ILE A 585 14.63 1.73 41.20
C ILE A 585 15.88 2.41 40.64
N ILE A 586 15.72 3.45 39.80
CA ILE A 586 16.84 4.18 39.21
C ILE A 586 17.71 4.84 40.27
N ARG A 587 17.10 5.42 41.33
CA ARG A 587 17.83 6.03 42.46
C ARG A 587 18.61 4.99 43.28
N ALA A 588 18.00 3.84 43.53
CA ALA A 588 18.65 2.76 44.26
C ALA A 588 19.85 2.18 43.48
N GLU A 589 19.76 2.14 42.15
CA GLU A 589 20.79 1.54 41.30
C GLU A 589 21.70 2.58 40.62
N ARG A 590 21.70 3.83 41.08
CA ARG A 590 22.41 4.94 40.42
C ARG A 590 23.86 4.59 40.07
N GLU A 591 24.65 4.14 41.07
CA GLU A 591 26.07 3.82 40.87
C GLU A 591 26.27 2.64 39.90
N ASN A 592 25.39 1.65 39.94
CA ASN A 592 25.44 0.50 39.05
C ASN A 592 25.10 0.89 37.61
N ILE A 593 24.11 1.79 37.43
CA ILE A 593 23.76 2.31 36.08
C ILE A 593 24.94 3.06 35.47
N GLU A 594 25.63 3.91 36.24
CA GLU A 594 26.82 4.64 35.77
C GLU A 594 27.93 3.67 35.39
N ARG A 595 28.20 2.64 36.19
CA ARG A 595 29.20 1.59 35.89
C ARG A 595 28.85 0.81 34.63
N ILE A 596 27.61 0.37 34.46
CA ILE A 596 27.16 -0.37 33.26
C ILE A 596 27.22 0.54 32.04
N ALA A 597 26.85 1.82 32.17
CA ALA A 597 26.93 2.79 31.05
C ALA A 597 28.38 3.01 30.62
N ASP A 598 29.36 3.04 31.53
CA ASP A 598 30.77 3.15 31.20
C ASP A 598 31.27 1.89 30.44
N VAL A 599 30.88 0.70 30.88
CA VAL A 599 31.17 -0.56 30.16
C VAL A 599 30.51 -0.55 28.76
N LEU A 600 29.28 -0.06 28.66
CA LEU A 600 28.55 0.03 27.38
C LEU A 600 29.20 1.04 26.42
N LEU A 601 29.74 2.16 26.94
CA LEU A 601 30.48 3.14 26.14
C LEU A 601 31.79 2.55 25.57
N GLU A 602 32.45 1.66 26.32
CA GLU A 602 33.67 0.98 25.90
C GLU A 602 33.39 -0.14 24.89
N LYS A 603 32.44 -1.03 25.19
CA LYS A 603 32.14 -2.21 24.38
C LYS A 603 31.15 -1.94 23.24
N GLU A 604 30.44 -0.81 23.22
CA GLU A 604 29.33 -0.42 22.33
C GLU A 604 28.11 -1.37 22.36
N THR A 605 28.29 -2.60 22.80
CA THR A 605 27.25 -3.61 23.02
C THR A 605 27.63 -4.47 24.22
N ILE A 606 26.70 -4.67 25.14
CA ILE A 606 26.84 -5.53 26.31
C ILE A 606 25.74 -6.58 26.30
N PHE A 607 26.00 -7.71 26.93
CA PHE A 607 25.07 -8.83 27.02
C PHE A 607 24.56 -9.00 28.47
N ALA A 608 23.58 -9.92 28.65
CA ALA A 608 22.99 -10.21 29.94
C ALA A 608 24.06 -10.54 31.02
N GLU A 609 25.13 -11.26 30.63
CA GLU A 609 26.23 -11.63 31.53
C GLU A 609 27.00 -10.41 32.06
N ASP A 610 27.18 -9.37 31.24
CA ASP A 610 27.84 -8.12 31.66
C ASP A 610 26.98 -7.35 32.68
N ILE A 611 25.65 -7.39 32.50
CA ILE A 611 24.67 -6.77 33.41
C ILE A 611 24.63 -7.55 34.72
N GLU A 612 24.58 -8.88 34.67
CA GLU A 612 24.56 -9.77 35.82
C GLU A 612 25.83 -9.60 36.68
N ALA A 613 26.99 -9.39 36.05
CA ALA A 613 28.25 -9.14 36.76
C ALA A 613 28.20 -7.89 37.66
N VAL A 614 27.35 -6.90 37.36
CA VAL A 614 27.21 -5.66 38.14
C VAL A 614 25.97 -5.69 39.05
N LEU A 615 24.82 -6.13 38.52
CA LEU A 615 23.54 -6.11 39.25
C LEU A 615 23.26 -7.42 40.01
N GLY A 616 24.01 -8.51 39.76
CA GLY A 616 23.66 -9.84 40.23
C GLY A 616 22.49 -10.44 39.47
N LYS A 617 21.94 -11.56 39.93
CA LYS A 617 20.82 -12.25 39.28
C LYS A 617 19.60 -11.36 39.07
N SER A 618 18.92 -11.54 37.93
CA SER A 618 17.70 -10.80 37.66
C SER A 618 16.53 -11.24 38.55
N ALA A 619 15.53 -10.38 38.68
CA ALA A 619 14.32 -10.70 39.44
C ALA A 619 13.58 -11.92 38.88
N GLN A 620 13.64 -12.12 37.55
CA GLN A 620 13.05 -13.27 36.88
C GLN A 620 13.82 -14.57 37.22
N GLN A 621 15.16 -14.53 37.18
CA GLN A 621 16.01 -15.68 37.57
C GLN A 621 15.75 -16.09 39.03
N LEU A 622 15.73 -15.12 39.94
CA LEU A 622 15.43 -15.37 41.35
C LEU A 622 14.04 -15.95 41.57
N ALA A 623 13.03 -15.44 40.85
CA ALA A 623 11.67 -15.95 40.94
C ALA A 623 11.56 -17.40 40.39
N LYS A 624 12.26 -17.70 39.30
CA LYS A 624 12.29 -19.05 38.73
C LYS A 624 12.98 -20.05 39.69
N GLU A 625 14.11 -19.69 40.28
CA GLU A 625 14.80 -20.52 41.24
C GLU A 625 13.94 -20.77 42.50
N ALA A 626 13.22 -19.74 42.97
CA ALA A 626 12.29 -19.89 44.10
C ALA A 626 11.12 -20.83 43.78
N LEU A 627 10.59 -20.79 42.55
CA LEU A 627 9.53 -21.70 42.12
C LEU A 627 10.02 -23.14 42.02
N GLU A 628 11.18 -23.37 41.41
CA GLU A 628 11.80 -24.69 41.28
C GLU A 628 12.13 -25.30 42.65
N ALA A 629 12.61 -24.49 43.59
CA ALA A 629 12.83 -24.89 44.98
C ALA A 629 11.56 -25.30 45.72
N THR A 630 10.44 -24.58 45.44
CA THR A 630 9.14 -24.87 46.04
C THR A 630 8.53 -26.16 45.45
N GLU A 631 8.66 -26.38 44.14
CA GLU A 631 8.22 -27.60 43.48
C GLU A 631 9.01 -28.82 43.95
N ALA A 632 10.31 -28.73 44.04
CA ALA A 632 11.17 -29.79 44.60
C ALA A 632 10.84 -30.15 46.05
N GLN A 633 10.47 -29.13 46.87
CA GLN A 633 10.01 -29.41 48.24
C GLN A 633 8.62 -30.04 48.27
N ALA A 634 7.72 -29.69 47.35
CA ALA A 634 6.41 -30.30 47.27
C ALA A 634 6.48 -31.76 46.80
N GLU A 635 7.34 -32.06 45.82
CA GLU A 635 7.61 -33.43 45.36
C GLU A 635 8.25 -34.30 46.48
N GLY A 636 9.26 -33.77 47.17
CA GLY A 636 9.89 -34.48 48.30
C GLY A 636 8.89 -34.77 49.46
N ASN A 637 7.97 -33.82 49.75
CA ASN A 637 6.94 -34.05 50.76
C ASN A 637 5.86 -35.05 50.26
N ALA A 638 5.54 -35.10 48.97
CA ALA A 638 4.62 -36.06 48.41
C ALA A 638 5.20 -37.49 48.43
N GLU A 639 6.51 -37.67 48.13
CA GLU A 639 7.20 -38.95 48.22
C GLU A 639 7.29 -39.42 49.68
N ALA A 640 7.62 -38.56 50.62
CA ALA A 640 7.66 -38.91 52.05
C ALA A 640 6.29 -39.34 52.58
N THR A 641 5.18 -38.69 52.15
CA THR A 641 3.84 -39.06 52.53
C THR A 641 3.39 -40.40 51.89
N ALA A 642 3.86 -40.69 50.67
CA ALA A 642 3.58 -41.95 49.98
C ALA A 642 4.37 -43.13 50.62
N GLU A 643 5.59 -42.92 51.07
CA GLU A 643 6.35 -43.93 51.82
C GLU A 643 5.75 -44.23 53.23
N GLU A 644 5.23 -43.24 53.95
CA GLU A 644 4.52 -43.43 55.23
C GLU A 644 3.19 -44.19 55.06
N THR A 645 2.46 -43.95 53.95
CA THR A 645 1.22 -44.66 53.67
C THR A 645 1.45 -46.10 53.13
N SER A 646 2.63 -46.40 52.60
CA SER A 646 3.00 -47.78 52.17
C SER A 646 3.53 -48.70 53.29
N ASN A 647 3.93 -48.10 54.43
CA ASN A 647 4.45 -48.85 55.60
C ASN A 647 3.43 -49.09 56.71
N ASN A 648 2.19 -48.65 56.56
CA ASN A 648 1.06 -48.99 57.43
C ASN A 648 0.07 -49.93 56.71
#